data_8fd3ce581e8181eedf22876a921bae5c
#
_entry.id   8fd3ce581e8181eedf22876a921bae5c
#
_cell.length_a   1.000
_cell.length_b   1.000
_cell.length_c   1.000
_cell.angle_alpha   90.00
_cell.angle_beta   90.00
_cell.angle_gamma   90.00
#
_symmetry.space_group_name_H-M   'P 1'
#
loop_
_entity.id
_entity.type
_entity.pdbx_description
1 polymer ?
#
loop_
_entity_poly.entity_id
_entity_poly.type
_entity_poly.pdbx_seq_one_letter_code
_entity_poly.pdbx_strand_id
1 'polypeptide(L)'
;MSEVFDQDIKYLPGVGPRRRDILAKDLNITTWGQLLEYFPYKYIDRSRVYSIRELTGDMPFVQIMGRIVSFEEFATGVRQKRIVAHFTDGTGMVDIVWFRGGQYIYQQYKINEEYVVFGRPTVFNGRYQFAHPDIDKASDLNLSQMGLQPYYSTTERMKKNGMNSHAVEKTIRTLLTRIPRPLQETLPPFITGPLHLMSRDTAMRAIHYPRNTEEMQRARQRLKFEELFYVQLNIVRYVSDRRRHYRGYVLRRAGDLLHTFFHDRLPFPLTGAQKRVMHEIHDDMRSGEQMNRLLQGDVGSGKTLVALMAMLIAVGNGYQACIMAPTEILAEQHFDTIRKFLGDMDVRVELLTGTVKGRRRRMVLDDLLAGKVNILVGTHAVVEDTVRFSCLGLAVIDEQHRFGVAQRARLWSKSDNPPHILVMTATPIPRTLAMTIYGDLDVSVIDELPPGRKPVRTMHKYDSQTVSLYDGIRKQIKAGRQVYFVFPVISESEKSDLKNLEEGYTALCEIFPECRLSKVHGRMKPAEKDAEMRKFVSGETQILVATTVIEVGVNVPNASVMVILDAQRFGLSQLHQLRGRVGRGADQSYCILVTGYKLSAETRKRIDIMCQTNDGFRIAEADLKLRGPGDLEGTQQSGVAFDLKIADIARDGQLVQLARDEAQKIIDADPKCESPEFGMMWQRLAQLRDSNVNWGAIS
;
A
#
# COMPACT_ATOMS: atom_id res chain seq x y z
N MET A 1 -23.85 -2.17 27.52
CA MET A 1 -23.61 -0.92 26.71
C MET A 1 -23.48 -1.18 25.19
N SER A 2 -23.21 -2.41 24.75
CA SER A 2 -23.23 -2.80 23.31
C SER A 2 -24.62 -2.58 22.68
N GLU A 3 -25.69 -2.93 23.35
CA GLU A 3 -27.05 -2.88 22.82
C GLU A 3 -27.50 -1.54 22.24
N VAL A 4 -27.01 -0.39 22.78
CA VAL A 4 -27.37 0.93 22.26
C VAL A 4 -26.67 1.21 20.93
N PHE A 5 -25.42 0.79 20.77
CA PHE A 5 -24.64 1.02 19.54
C PHE A 5 -25.00 0.01 18.44
N ASP A 6 -25.54 -1.16 18.79
CA ASP A 6 -26.01 -2.19 17.86
C ASP A 6 -27.44 -1.92 17.36
N GLN A 7 -28.10 -0.88 17.90
CA GLN A 7 -29.44 -0.48 17.50
C GLN A 7 -29.48 -0.04 16.03
N ASP A 8 -30.50 -0.52 15.28
CA ASP A 8 -30.66 -0.16 13.86
C ASP A 8 -30.96 1.35 13.71
N ILE A 9 -30.30 1.99 12.74
CA ILE A 9 -30.44 3.43 12.47
C ILE A 9 -31.84 3.85 12.07
N LYS A 10 -32.70 2.93 11.63
CA LYS A 10 -34.11 3.24 11.32
C LYS A 10 -34.89 3.81 12.52
N TYR A 11 -34.46 3.50 13.76
CA TYR A 11 -35.05 4.02 14.97
C TYR A 11 -34.55 5.41 15.37
N LEU A 12 -33.57 5.93 14.65
CA LEU A 12 -33.11 7.29 14.88
C LEU A 12 -34.08 8.28 14.22
N PRO A 13 -34.53 9.32 14.95
CA PRO A 13 -35.42 10.34 14.40
C PRO A 13 -34.84 10.98 13.15
N GLY A 14 -35.64 11.03 12.09
CA GLY A 14 -35.24 11.59 10.81
C GLY A 14 -34.62 10.62 9.83
N VAL A 15 -34.34 9.36 10.21
CA VAL A 15 -33.77 8.35 9.28
C VAL A 15 -34.89 7.57 8.56
N GLY A 16 -35.77 6.89 9.27
CA GLY A 16 -36.82 6.08 8.66
C GLY A 16 -36.33 4.95 7.73
N PRO A 17 -37.22 4.06 7.25
CA PRO A 17 -36.79 2.89 6.44
C PRO A 17 -36.08 3.24 5.15
N ARG A 18 -36.60 4.22 4.39
CA ARG A 18 -36.03 4.59 3.08
C ARG A 18 -34.60 5.14 3.19
N ARG A 19 -34.33 6.02 4.17
CA ARG A 19 -32.99 6.58 4.39
C ARG A 19 -32.05 5.52 4.95
N ARG A 20 -32.55 4.64 5.81
CA ARG A 20 -31.80 3.49 6.32
C ARG A 20 -31.30 2.60 5.18
N ASP A 21 -32.15 2.27 4.20
CA ASP A 21 -31.77 1.42 3.07
C ASP A 21 -30.72 2.09 2.16
N ILE A 22 -30.78 3.42 2.03
CA ILE A 22 -29.77 4.16 1.28
C ILE A 22 -28.42 4.12 2.03
N LEU A 23 -28.40 4.41 3.33
CA LEU A 23 -27.19 4.36 4.15
C LEU A 23 -26.57 2.97 4.18
N ALA A 24 -27.38 1.92 4.27
CA ALA A 24 -26.93 0.54 4.24
C ALA A 24 -26.29 0.14 2.90
N LYS A 25 -26.90 0.54 1.77
CA LYS A 25 -26.41 0.17 0.43
C LYS A 25 -25.22 0.99 -0.04
N ASP A 26 -25.19 2.29 0.30
CA ASP A 26 -24.21 3.21 -0.23
C ASP A 26 -22.98 3.36 0.70
N LEU A 27 -23.15 3.21 2.01
CA LEU A 27 -22.12 3.43 3.02
C LEU A 27 -21.91 2.26 3.98
N ASN A 28 -22.65 1.17 3.81
CA ASN A 28 -22.67 0.01 4.71
C ASN A 28 -22.98 0.37 6.19
N ILE A 29 -23.77 1.42 6.42
CA ILE A 29 -24.17 1.90 7.75
C ILE A 29 -25.56 1.38 8.08
N THR A 30 -25.67 0.54 9.12
CA THR A 30 -26.93 -0.06 9.57
C THR A 30 -27.21 0.20 11.04
N THR A 31 -26.18 0.49 11.85
CA THR A 31 -26.29 0.66 13.30
C THR A 31 -25.89 2.05 13.77
N TRP A 32 -26.31 2.42 14.98
CA TRP A 32 -25.93 3.68 15.63
C TRP A 32 -24.42 3.80 15.80
N GLY A 33 -23.75 2.71 16.16
CA GLY A 33 -22.29 2.67 16.30
C GLY A 33 -21.58 2.98 14.99
N GLN A 34 -22.00 2.34 13.88
CA GLN A 34 -21.42 2.60 12.56
C GLN A 34 -21.67 4.05 12.12
N LEU A 35 -22.82 4.63 12.40
CA LEU A 35 -23.10 6.03 12.09
C LEU A 35 -22.25 6.98 12.94
N LEU A 36 -22.01 6.68 14.22
CA LEU A 36 -21.14 7.45 15.10
C LEU A 36 -19.69 7.43 14.64
N GLU A 37 -19.24 6.33 14.06
CA GLU A 37 -17.89 6.16 13.50
C GLU A 37 -17.80 6.60 12.03
N TYR A 38 -18.83 7.23 11.48
CA TYR A 38 -18.77 7.85 10.15
C TYR A 38 -18.21 9.27 10.26
N PHE A 39 -16.90 9.39 10.13
CA PHE A 39 -16.18 10.63 10.38
C PHE A 39 -16.24 11.62 9.21
N PRO A 40 -16.21 12.94 9.47
CA PRO A 40 -16.14 13.96 8.43
C PRO A 40 -14.76 13.90 7.74
N TYR A 41 -14.74 13.98 6.42
CA TYR A 41 -13.49 13.96 5.66
C TYR A 41 -12.81 15.35 5.57
N LYS A 42 -13.59 16.43 5.75
CA LYS A 42 -13.08 17.79 5.84
C LYS A 42 -13.96 18.64 6.76
N TYR A 43 -13.41 19.78 7.14
CA TYR A 43 -14.16 20.82 7.88
C TYR A 43 -14.13 22.11 7.10
N ILE A 44 -15.22 22.85 7.22
CA ILE A 44 -15.39 24.15 6.63
C ILE A 44 -15.39 25.14 7.78
N ASP A 45 -14.47 26.09 7.77
CA ASP A 45 -14.43 27.15 8.76
C ASP A 45 -15.52 28.18 8.45
N ARG A 46 -16.53 28.23 9.32
CA ARG A 46 -17.61 29.22 9.30
C ARG A 46 -17.51 30.21 10.45
N SER A 47 -16.35 30.30 11.11
CA SER A 47 -16.14 31.20 12.24
C SER A 47 -16.10 32.68 11.82
N ARG A 48 -15.75 32.97 10.56
CA ARG A 48 -15.64 34.34 10.04
C ARG A 48 -16.71 34.62 8.98
N VAL A 49 -17.45 35.69 9.23
CA VAL A 49 -18.30 36.30 8.23
C VAL A 49 -17.49 37.42 7.55
N TYR A 50 -17.34 37.32 6.23
CA TYR A 50 -16.64 38.32 5.42
C TYR A 50 -17.63 39.38 4.96
N SER A 51 -17.17 40.60 4.85
CA SER A 51 -17.93 41.62 4.12
C SER A 51 -17.76 41.45 2.61
N ILE A 52 -18.74 41.83 1.83
CA ILE A 52 -18.68 41.73 0.37
C ILE A 52 -17.49 42.51 -0.20
N ARG A 53 -17.11 43.61 0.45
CA ARG A 53 -15.95 44.41 0.08
C ARG A 53 -14.61 43.67 0.24
N GLU A 54 -14.52 42.69 1.12
CA GLU A 54 -13.30 41.90 1.35
C GLU A 54 -13.13 40.77 0.35
N LEU A 55 -14.12 40.50 -0.51
CA LEU A 55 -14.05 39.37 -1.45
C LEU A 55 -12.97 39.56 -2.50
N THR A 56 -12.23 38.49 -2.78
CA THR A 56 -11.27 38.35 -3.89
C THR A 56 -11.62 37.12 -4.73
N GLY A 57 -11.26 37.12 -6.02
CA GLY A 57 -11.67 36.08 -6.96
C GLY A 57 -11.01 34.71 -6.73
N ASP A 58 -9.97 34.63 -5.93
CA ASP A 58 -9.18 33.43 -5.58
C ASP A 58 -9.49 32.87 -4.19
N MET A 59 -10.42 33.51 -3.46
CA MET A 59 -10.83 33.03 -2.14
C MET A 59 -11.40 31.61 -2.20
N PRO A 60 -11.15 30.80 -1.14
CA PRO A 60 -11.84 29.53 -0.94
C PRO A 60 -13.33 29.76 -0.65
N PHE A 61 -14.01 28.77 -0.13
CA PHE A 61 -15.39 28.94 0.36
C PHE A 61 -15.41 29.95 1.49
N VAL A 62 -16.26 30.97 1.38
CA VAL A 62 -16.42 32.05 2.36
C VAL A 62 -17.89 32.20 2.76
N GLN A 63 -18.12 32.81 3.91
CA GLN A 63 -19.42 33.11 4.44
C GLN A 63 -19.63 34.63 4.44
N ILE A 64 -20.75 35.10 3.88
CA ILE A 64 -21.20 36.48 3.91
C ILE A 64 -22.59 36.57 4.53
N MET A 65 -22.92 37.67 5.20
CA MET A 65 -24.23 37.91 5.77
C MET A 65 -24.82 39.17 5.19
N GLY A 66 -26.11 39.15 4.81
CA GLY A 66 -26.78 40.27 4.22
C GLY A 66 -28.21 39.95 3.81
N ARG A 67 -28.77 40.70 2.87
CA ARG A 67 -30.16 40.54 2.42
C ARG A 67 -30.27 40.45 0.90
N ILE A 68 -31.29 39.74 0.43
CA ILE A 68 -31.68 39.72 -0.98
C ILE A 68 -32.45 40.99 -1.28
N VAL A 69 -32.01 41.74 -2.29
CA VAL A 69 -32.65 43.00 -2.72
C VAL A 69 -33.67 42.76 -3.83
N SER A 70 -33.31 41.92 -4.79
CA SER A 70 -34.18 41.64 -5.93
C SER A 70 -33.80 40.28 -6.56
N PHE A 71 -34.72 39.78 -7.40
CA PHE A 71 -34.48 38.60 -8.23
C PHE A 71 -34.60 38.97 -9.70
N GLU A 72 -33.76 38.40 -10.54
CA GLU A 72 -33.84 38.48 -11.99
C GLU A 72 -33.88 37.07 -12.59
N GLU A 73 -34.61 36.90 -13.68
CA GLU A 73 -34.76 35.65 -14.38
C GLU A 73 -34.25 35.80 -15.82
N PHE A 74 -33.28 34.96 -16.19
CA PHE A 74 -32.73 34.93 -17.55
C PHE A 74 -33.11 33.62 -18.24
N ALA A 75 -33.69 33.70 -19.43
CA ALA A 75 -33.92 32.53 -20.28
C ALA A 75 -32.61 32.13 -20.96
N THR A 76 -32.09 30.93 -20.66
CA THR A 76 -30.85 30.37 -21.24
C THR A 76 -31.12 29.32 -22.34
N GLY A 77 -32.39 29.12 -22.76
CA GLY A 77 -32.83 28.18 -23.79
C GLY A 77 -34.32 27.87 -23.68
N VAL A 78 -34.84 27.03 -24.57
CA VAL A 78 -36.29 26.76 -24.72
C VAL A 78 -36.94 26.20 -23.43
N ARG A 79 -36.17 25.67 -22.47
CA ARG A 79 -36.67 25.11 -21.19
C ARG A 79 -35.76 25.34 -19.95
N GLN A 80 -34.69 26.12 -20.06
CA GLN A 80 -33.80 26.37 -18.94
C GLN A 80 -33.83 27.84 -18.55
N LYS A 81 -34.15 28.10 -17.27
CA LYS A 81 -34.15 29.41 -16.65
C LYS A 81 -33.03 29.52 -15.64
N ARG A 82 -32.26 30.60 -15.70
CA ARG A 82 -31.27 30.97 -14.70
C ARG A 82 -31.90 32.01 -13.80
N ILE A 83 -31.90 31.78 -12.49
CA ILE A 83 -32.38 32.76 -11.50
C ILE A 83 -31.14 33.40 -10.87
N VAL A 84 -31.15 34.70 -10.76
CA VAL A 84 -30.12 35.50 -10.10
C VAL A 84 -30.80 36.33 -9.00
N ALA A 85 -30.30 36.21 -7.77
CA ALA A 85 -30.66 37.07 -6.67
C ALA A 85 -29.53 38.08 -6.42
N HIS A 86 -29.86 39.34 -6.37
CA HIS A 86 -28.92 40.38 -5.97
C HIS A 86 -28.88 40.49 -4.45
N PHE A 87 -27.70 40.29 -3.89
CA PHE A 87 -27.46 40.17 -2.46
C PHE A 87 -26.50 41.25 -1.99
N THR A 88 -26.83 41.94 -0.88
CA THR A 88 -26.02 43.00 -0.31
C THR A 88 -25.89 42.90 1.20
N ASP A 89 -24.73 43.28 1.71
CA ASP A 89 -24.43 43.48 3.14
C ASP A 89 -24.33 44.99 3.49
N GLY A 90 -24.58 45.87 2.53
CA GLY A 90 -24.38 47.30 2.66
C GLY A 90 -22.98 47.80 2.32
N THR A 91 -21.98 46.94 2.22
CA THR A 91 -20.60 47.27 1.80
C THR A 91 -20.35 47.03 0.30
N GLY A 92 -21.18 46.17 -0.33
CA GLY A 92 -21.09 45.80 -1.72
C GLY A 92 -22.31 45.01 -2.16
N MET A 93 -22.26 44.52 -3.41
CA MET A 93 -23.30 43.69 -4.00
C MET A 93 -22.69 42.48 -4.72
N VAL A 94 -23.33 41.34 -4.56
CA VAL A 94 -22.95 40.08 -5.23
C VAL A 94 -24.18 39.41 -5.82
N ASP A 95 -23.97 38.54 -6.81
CA ASP A 95 -25.03 37.81 -7.46
C ASP A 95 -25.06 36.36 -6.92
N ILE A 96 -26.23 35.90 -6.48
CA ILE A 96 -26.45 34.49 -6.13
C ILE A 96 -27.17 33.86 -7.31
N VAL A 97 -26.59 32.77 -7.87
CA VAL A 97 -27.02 32.24 -9.16
C VAL A 97 -27.45 30.78 -9.01
N TRP A 98 -28.65 30.48 -9.52
CA TRP A 98 -29.15 29.10 -9.65
C TRP A 98 -29.44 28.77 -11.12
N PHE A 99 -28.87 27.69 -11.59
CA PHE A 99 -29.11 27.16 -12.94
C PHE A 99 -30.28 26.17 -12.99
N ARG A 100 -30.84 25.80 -11.85
CA ARG A 100 -32.00 24.91 -11.67
C ARG A 100 -32.76 25.31 -10.41
N GLY A 101 -34.10 25.18 -10.40
CA GLY A 101 -34.87 25.41 -9.17
C GLY A 101 -36.19 26.17 -9.32
N GLY A 102 -36.42 26.85 -10.42
CA GLY A 102 -37.72 27.46 -10.75
C GLY A 102 -38.44 28.18 -9.58
N GLN A 103 -39.75 28.02 -9.49
CA GLN A 103 -40.60 28.66 -8.46
C GLN A 103 -40.25 28.36 -7.01
N TYR A 104 -39.56 27.25 -6.76
CA TYR A 104 -39.14 26.82 -5.41
C TYR A 104 -38.20 27.85 -4.75
N ILE A 105 -37.32 28.51 -5.52
CA ILE A 105 -36.36 29.51 -5.02
C ILE A 105 -37.10 30.73 -4.46
N TYR A 106 -38.12 31.25 -5.17
CA TYR A 106 -38.93 32.37 -4.70
C TYR A 106 -39.80 32.06 -3.48
N GLN A 107 -40.19 30.81 -3.30
CA GLN A 107 -40.89 30.36 -2.10
C GLN A 107 -39.98 30.24 -0.89
N GLN A 108 -38.76 29.85 -1.10
CA GLN A 108 -37.77 29.58 -0.04
C GLN A 108 -37.08 30.85 0.46
N TYR A 109 -36.77 31.80 -0.45
CA TYR A 109 -36.01 33.00 -0.11
C TYR A 109 -36.86 34.28 -0.39
N LYS A 110 -36.92 35.16 0.61
CA LYS A 110 -37.70 36.37 0.54
C LYS A 110 -36.82 37.61 0.44
N ILE A 111 -37.33 38.63 -0.27
CA ILE A 111 -36.68 39.94 -0.37
C ILE A 111 -36.69 40.60 1.01
N ASN A 112 -35.61 41.32 1.33
CA ASN A 112 -35.37 42.04 2.59
C ASN A 112 -35.31 41.21 3.87
N GLU A 113 -35.32 39.88 3.78
CA GLU A 113 -34.92 39.03 4.89
C GLU A 113 -33.37 38.85 4.96
N GLU A 114 -32.84 38.71 6.17
CA GLU A 114 -31.41 38.47 6.36
C GLU A 114 -31.07 37.02 6.21
N TYR A 115 -30.04 36.77 5.39
CA TYR A 115 -29.51 35.46 5.11
C TYR A 115 -28.01 35.43 5.31
N VAL A 116 -27.50 34.25 5.65
CA VAL A 116 -26.09 33.93 5.58
C VAL A 116 -25.85 33.02 4.37
N VAL A 117 -25.00 33.49 3.48
CA VAL A 117 -24.66 32.83 2.22
C VAL A 117 -23.26 32.26 2.34
N PHE A 118 -23.14 30.95 2.13
CA PHE A 118 -21.85 30.24 2.15
C PHE A 118 -21.58 29.64 0.77
N GLY A 119 -20.43 29.96 0.19
CA GLY A 119 -20.05 29.49 -1.13
C GLY A 119 -18.66 29.94 -1.56
N ARG A 120 -18.25 29.54 -2.74
CA ARG A 120 -17.02 30.01 -3.36
C ARG A 120 -17.35 31.24 -4.24
N PRO A 121 -16.75 32.39 -3.97
CA PRO A 121 -16.91 33.57 -4.84
C PRO A 121 -16.19 33.31 -6.17
N THR A 122 -16.87 33.67 -7.27
CA THR A 122 -16.31 33.65 -8.62
C THR A 122 -16.60 34.99 -9.27
N VAL A 123 -15.76 35.45 -10.19
CA VAL A 123 -15.97 36.70 -10.91
C VAL A 123 -16.59 36.41 -12.27
N PHE A 124 -17.71 37.02 -12.56
CA PHE A 124 -18.35 36.94 -13.85
C PHE A 124 -18.84 38.34 -14.27
N ASN A 125 -18.45 38.78 -15.46
CA ASN A 125 -18.77 40.17 -15.99
C ASN A 125 -18.41 41.28 -14.99
N GLY A 126 -17.29 41.14 -14.29
CA GLY A 126 -16.80 42.16 -13.34
C GLY A 126 -17.53 42.20 -11.99
N ARG A 127 -18.45 41.26 -11.71
CA ARG A 127 -19.15 41.14 -10.43
C ARG A 127 -18.84 39.81 -9.76
N TYR A 128 -18.80 39.80 -8.44
CA TYR A 128 -18.72 38.56 -7.68
C TYR A 128 -20.05 37.83 -7.72
N GLN A 129 -20.00 36.51 -7.95
CA GLN A 129 -21.17 35.64 -7.92
C GLN A 129 -20.91 34.38 -7.10
N PHE A 130 -21.98 33.86 -6.50
CA PHE A 130 -22.02 32.57 -5.84
C PHE A 130 -22.96 31.63 -6.61
N ALA A 131 -22.43 30.55 -7.16
CA ALA A 131 -23.22 29.58 -7.91
C ALA A 131 -23.70 28.47 -6.97
N HIS A 132 -25.03 28.32 -6.85
CA HIS A 132 -25.65 27.32 -5.96
C HIS A 132 -25.06 27.31 -4.53
N PRO A 133 -24.96 28.45 -3.83
CA PRO A 133 -24.44 28.48 -2.47
C PRO A 133 -25.42 27.83 -1.47
N ASP A 134 -24.90 27.47 -0.30
CA ASP A 134 -25.74 27.19 0.85
C ASP A 134 -26.23 28.50 1.45
N ILE A 135 -27.54 28.58 1.71
CA ILE A 135 -28.18 29.80 2.23
C ILE A 135 -29.05 29.40 3.43
N ASP A 136 -28.73 29.98 4.57
CA ASP A 136 -29.48 29.83 5.81
C ASP A 136 -30.07 31.17 6.24
N LYS A 137 -31.24 31.14 6.92
CA LYS A 137 -31.79 32.39 7.51
C LYS A 137 -30.91 32.80 8.68
N ALA A 138 -30.58 34.07 8.81
CA ALA A 138 -29.78 34.61 9.90
C ALA A 138 -30.44 34.37 11.27
N SER A 139 -31.78 34.35 11.35
CA SER A 139 -32.56 34.01 12.54
C SER A 139 -32.36 32.58 13.03
N ASP A 140 -32.07 31.64 12.13
CA ASP A 140 -31.97 30.23 12.44
C ASP A 140 -30.53 29.81 12.84
N LEU A 141 -29.57 30.73 12.66
CA LEU A 141 -28.18 30.52 12.97
C LEU A 141 -27.88 31.00 14.42
N ASN A 142 -27.63 30.05 15.28
CA ASN A 142 -27.00 30.36 16.57
C ASN A 142 -25.54 30.79 16.31
N LEU A 143 -25.25 32.07 16.49
CA LEU A 143 -23.89 32.64 16.40
C LEU A 143 -22.84 31.90 17.26
N SER A 144 -23.28 31.22 18.33
CA SER A 144 -22.44 30.33 19.14
C SER A 144 -22.07 28.99 18.47
N GLN A 145 -22.64 28.69 17.31
CA GLN A 145 -22.33 27.48 16.51
C GLN A 145 -21.48 27.80 15.26
N MET A 146 -21.03 29.04 15.12
CA MET A 146 -20.07 29.44 14.09
C MET A 146 -18.68 28.89 14.44
N GLY A 147 -18.39 27.72 13.96
CA GLY A 147 -17.12 27.01 14.16
C GLY A 147 -16.77 26.19 12.93
N LEU A 148 -15.95 25.20 13.12
CA LEU A 148 -15.61 24.24 12.10
C LEU A 148 -16.80 23.32 11.81
N GLN A 149 -17.47 23.52 10.69
CA GLN A 149 -18.58 22.67 10.26
C GLN A 149 -18.05 21.38 9.63
N PRO A 150 -18.47 20.21 10.10
CA PRO A 150 -18.08 18.93 9.52
C PRO A 150 -18.72 18.72 8.15
N TYR A 151 -17.96 18.17 7.20
CA TYR A 151 -18.44 17.83 5.88
C TYR A 151 -18.27 16.32 5.64
N TYR A 152 -19.39 15.63 5.37
CA TYR A 152 -19.47 14.19 5.21
C TYR A 152 -19.49 13.81 3.73
N SER A 153 -18.85 12.71 3.38
CA SER A 153 -18.92 12.14 2.04
C SER A 153 -20.35 11.69 1.72
N THR A 154 -20.81 11.91 0.51
CA THR A 154 -22.16 11.52 0.09
C THR A 154 -22.15 11.09 -1.37
N THR A 155 -22.88 10.04 -1.69
CA THR A 155 -23.02 9.56 -3.06
C THR A 155 -24.04 10.40 -3.84
N GLU A 156 -24.02 10.34 -5.16
CA GLU A 156 -25.00 11.01 -6.00
C GLU A 156 -26.44 10.51 -5.73
N ARG A 157 -26.58 9.24 -5.36
CA ARG A 157 -27.85 8.64 -4.97
C ARG A 157 -28.38 9.22 -3.65
N MET A 158 -27.48 9.40 -2.67
CA MET A 158 -27.83 10.06 -1.40
C MET A 158 -28.31 11.49 -1.65
N LYS A 159 -27.60 12.30 -2.43
CA LYS A 159 -27.96 13.67 -2.77
C LYS A 159 -29.34 13.75 -3.45
N LYS A 160 -29.62 12.87 -4.43
CA LYS A 160 -30.92 12.79 -5.10
C LYS A 160 -32.09 12.46 -4.15
N ASN A 161 -31.81 11.79 -3.01
CA ASN A 161 -32.81 11.44 -2.01
C ASN A 161 -32.81 12.40 -0.80
N GLY A 162 -32.22 13.59 -0.92
CA GLY A 162 -32.19 14.62 0.12
C GLY A 162 -31.26 14.29 1.31
N MET A 163 -30.29 13.38 1.10
CA MET A 163 -29.26 13.02 2.08
C MET A 163 -27.91 13.62 1.68
N ASN A 164 -27.83 14.94 1.63
CA ASN A 164 -26.59 15.68 1.47
C ASN A 164 -25.77 15.68 2.79
N SER A 165 -24.58 16.27 2.77
CA SER A 165 -23.69 16.35 3.94
C SER A 165 -24.39 16.99 5.16
N HIS A 166 -25.20 18.02 4.95
CA HIS A 166 -25.93 18.68 6.04
C HIS A 166 -27.02 17.77 6.67
N ALA A 167 -27.69 16.97 5.84
CA ALA A 167 -28.69 16.00 6.35
C ALA A 167 -27.99 14.90 7.17
N VAL A 168 -26.80 14.43 6.76
CA VAL A 168 -25.99 13.49 7.53
C VAL A 168 -25.52 14.12 8.84
N GLU A 169 -25.02 15.36 8.81
CA GLU A 169 -24.63 16.11 10.00
C GLU A 169 -25.78 16.20 11.01
N LYS A 170 -26.97 16.62 10.57
CA LYS A 170 -28.16 16.69 11.42
C LYS A 170 -28.53 15.37 12.06
N THR A 171 -28.38 14.28 11.30
CA THR A 171 -28.65 12.91 11.80
C THR A 171 -27.65 12.52 12.89
N ILE A 172 -26.35 12.81 12.70
CA ILE A 172 -25.30 12.55 13.69
C ILE A 172 -25.51 13.43 14.93
N ARG A 173 -25.91 14.69 14.76
CA ARG A 173 -26.25 15.56 15.90
C ARG A 173 -27.36 14.95 16.76
N THR A 174 -28.42 14.46 16.12
CA THR A 174 -29.51 13.77 16.80
C THR A 174 -29.01 12.50 17.52
N LEU A 175 -28.12 11.72 16.91
CA LEU A 175 -27.50 10.56 17.52
C LEU A 175 -26.73 10.94 18.78
N LEU A 176 -25.88 11.96 18.72
CA LEU A 176 -25.03 12.43 19.84
C LEU A 176 -25.84 12.91 21.05
N THR A 177 -27.10 13.32 20.89
CA THR A 177 -28.00 13.65 22.02
C THR A 177 -28.62 12.42 22.68
N ARG A 178 -28.63 11.27 22.00
CA ARG A 178 -29.30 10.05 22.45
C ARG A 178 -28.35 8.98 23.00
N ILE A 179 -27.08 9.06 22.67
CA ILE A 179 -26.07 8.13 23.19
C ILE A 179 -25.65 8.46 24.64
N PRO A 180 -25.22 7.45 25.43
CA PRO A 180 -24.79 7.63 26.81
C PRO A 180 -23.68 8.68 26.96
N ARG A 181 -23.64 9.31 28.13
CA ARG A 181 -22.55 10.20 28.57
C ARG A 181 -22.08 9.77 29.96
N PRO A 182 -20.76 9.63 30.17
CA PRO A 182 -19.70 9.60 29.16
C PRO A 182 -19.71 8.30 28.34
N LEU A 183 -19.14 8.35 27.13
CA LEU A 183 -18.79 7.13 26.40
C LEU A 183 -17.71 6.38 27.18
N GLN A 184 -17.84 5.07 27.23
CA GLN A 184 -16.92 4.21 27.94
C GLN A 184 -15.51 4.31 27.34
N GLU A 185 -14.49 4.53 28.21
CA GLU A 185 -13.09 4.51 27.79
C GLU A 185 -12.64 3.08 27.54
N THR A 186 -11.88 2.90 26.48
CA THR A 186 -11.40 1.59 26.00
C THR A 186 -9.89 1.45 26.12
N LEU A 187 -9.17 2.56 26.25
CA LEU A 187 -7.72 2.55 26.47
C LEU A 187 -7.38 2.68 27.95
N PRO A 188 -6.39 1.93 28.43
CA PRO A 188 -5.96 2.04 29.84
C PRO A 188 -5.37 3.42 30.18
N PRO A 189 -5.50 3.87 31.46
CA PRO A 189 -4.99 5.18 31.92
C PRO A 189 -3.48 5.38 31.72
N PHE A 190 -2.69 4.31 31.81
CA PHE A 190 -1.24 4.38 31.61
C PHE A 190 -0.83 4.62 30.15
N ILE A 191 -1.75 4.47 29.18
CA ILE A 191 -1.57 4.89 27.78
C ILE A 191 -2.08 6.33 27.62
N THR A 192 -3.30 6.61 28.06
CA THR A 192 -3.95 7.90 27.81
C THR A 192 -3.26 9.06 28.55
N GLY A 193 -2.75 8.82 29.76
CA GLY A 193 -2.07 9.82 30.58
C GLY A 193 -0.76 10.32 29.97
N PRO A 194 0.27 9.46 29.80
CA PRO A 194 1.57 9.86 29.25
C PRO A 194 1.49 10.43 27.83
N LEU A 195 0.57 9.94 27.02
CA LEU A 195 0.36 10.41 25.65
C LEU A 195 -0.55 11.64 25.55
N HIS A 196 -1.03 12.16 26.68
CA HIS A 196 -1.94 13.31 26.78
C HIS A 196 -3.15 13.19 25.83
N LEU A 197 -3.69 11.98 25.69
CA LEU A 197 -4.82 11.72 24.81
C LEU A 197 -6.13 12.21 25.43
N MET A 198 -7.00 12.78 24.61
CA MET A 198 -8.38 13.10 25.02
C MET A 198 -9.12 11.84 25.45
N SER A 199 -10.11 11.99 26.38
CA SER A 199 -11.04 10.91 26.66
C SER A 199 -11.82 10.52 25.38
N ARG A 200 -12.25 9.27 25.30
CA ARG A 200 -13.01 8.77 24.15
C ARG A 200 -14.28 9.57 23.92
N ASP A 201 -15.04 9.92 24.98
CA ASP A 201 -16.25 10.72 24.85
C ASP A 201 -15.96 12.11 24.27
N THR A 202 -14.95 12.80 24.78
CA THR A 202 -14.56 14.12 24.29
C THR A 202 -14.10 14.05 22.84
N ALA A 203 -13.24 13.11 22.50
CA ALA A 203 -12.73 12.96 21.13
C ALA A 203 -13.82 12.63 20.12
N MET A 204 -14.73 11.68 20.47
CA MET A 204 -15.82 11.28 19.59
C MET A 204 -16.83 12.40 19.33
N ARG A 205 -17.05 13.27 20.31
CA ARG A 205 -17.92 14.45 20.12
C ARG A 205 -17.21 15.57 19.39
N ALA A 206 -15.94 15.83 19.74
CA ALA A 206 -15.15 16.89 19.14
C ALA A 206 -14.80 16.60 17.66
N ILE A 207 -14.68 15.35 17.23
CA ILE A 207 -14.47 15.03 15.81
C ILE A 207 -15.67 15.41 14.95
N HIS A 208 -16.89 15.35 15.51
CA HIS A 208 -18.09 15.76 14.80
C HIS A 208 -18.41 17.25 14.95
N TYR A 209 -18.13 17.82 16.14
CA TYR A 209 -18.43 19.24 16.45
C TYR A 209 -17.29 19.85 17.25
N PRO A 210 -16.15 20.14 16.60
CA PRO A 210 -15.01 20.78 17.25
C PRO A 210 -15.28 22.27 17.48
N ARG A 211 -14.83 22.79 18.61
CA ARG A 211 -14.92 24.22 18.92
C ARG A 211 -13.89 25.04 18.15
N ASN A 212 -12.73 24.43 17.88
CA ASN A 212 -11.64 25.04 17.14
C ASN A 212 -10.76 23.99 16.45
N THR A 213 -9.79 24.45 15.68
CA THR A 213 -8.87 23.58 14.92
C THR A 213 -8.00 22.70 15.83
N GLU A 214 -7.59 23.23 16.99
CA GLU A 214 -6.76 22.48 17.93
C GLU A 214 -7.53 21.30 18.54
N GLU A 215 -8.75 21.55 19.01
CA GLU A 215 -9.62 20.49 19.54
C GLU A 215 -9.88 19.41 18.49
N MET A 216 -10.15 19.80 17.24
CA MET A 216 -10.33 18.88 16.11
C MET A 216 -9.08 18.02 15.87
N GLN A 217 -7.89 18.63 15.89
CA GLN A 217 -6.63 17.90 15.68
C GLN A 217 -6.37 16.91 16.82
N ARG A 218 -6.59 17.31 18.07
CA ARG A 218 -6.43 16.43 19.26
C ARG A 218 -7.43 15.28 19.23
N ALA A 219 -8.69 15.54 18.86
CA ALA A 219 -9.70 14.50 18.69
C ALA A 219 -9.31 13.50 17.58
N ARG A 220 -8.86 14.01 16.45
CA ARG A 220 -8.38 13.19 15.33
C ARG A 220 -7.17 12.32 15.73
N GLN A 221 -6.22 12.89 16.44
CA GLN A 221 -5.04 12.17 16.94
C GLN A 221 -5.46 11.03 17.88
N ARG A 222 -6.38 11.27 18.82
CA ARG A 222 -6.89 10.27 19.75
C ARG A 222 -7.57 9.11 19.01
N LEU A 223 -8.45 9.40 18.05
CA LEU A 223 -9.19 8.38 17.32
C LEU A 223 -8.29 7.59 16.36
N LYS A 224 -7.35 8.25 15.69
CA LYS A 224 -6.33 7.56 14.87
C LYS A 224 -5.46 6.62 15.70
N PHE A 225 -5.00 7.09 16.87
CA PHE A 225 -4.23 6.24 17.76
C PHE A 225 -5.03 5.02 18.21
N GLU A 226 -6.28 5.20 18.65
CA GLU A 226 -7.14 4.11 19.09
C GLU A 226 -7.34 3.06 17.99
N GLU A 227 -7.64 3.50 16.77
CA GLU A 227 -7.83 2.61 15.62
C GLU A 227 -6.56 1.80 15.32
N LEU A 228 -5.40 2.47 15.21
CA LEU A 228 -4.12 1.82 14.96
C LEU A 228 -3.68 0.92 16.11
N PHE A 229 -3.97 1.32 17.36
CA PHE A 229 -3.64 0.55 18.54
C PHE A 229 -4.37 -0.82 18.54
N TYR A 230 -5.67 -0.86 18.27
CA TYR A 230 -6.40 -2.12 18.20
C TYR A 230 -5.95 -3.02 17.04
N VAL A 231 -5.57 -2.43 15.91
CA VAL A 231 -4.94 -3.16 14.81
C VAL A 231 -3.64 -3.81 15.28
N GLN A 232 -2.74 -3.04 15.88
CA GLN A 232 -1.44 -3.53 16.34
C GLN A 232 -1.59 -4.51 17.51
N LEU A 233 -2.50 -4.26 18.44
CA LEU A 233 -2.76 -5.15 19.57
C LEU A 233 -3.22 -6.54 19.09
N ASN A 234 -4.08 -6.61 18.08
CA ASN A 234 -4.51 -7.87 17.52
C ASN A 234 -3.35 -8.63 16.85
N ILE A 235 -2.51 -7.91 16.11
CA ILE A 235 -1.33 -8.48 15.44
C ILE A 235 -0.32 -9.02 16.47
N VAL A 236 0.05 -8.19 17.45
CA VAL A 236 1.04 -8.55 18.48
C VAL A 236 0.53 -9.73 19.33
N ARG A 237 -0.74 -9.74 19.68
CA ARG A 237 -1.40 -10.85 20.37
C ARG A 237 -1.29 -12.15 19.56
N TYR A 238 -1.63 -12.11 18.28
CA TYR A 238 -1.55 -13.27 17.39
C TYR A 238 -0.11 -13.83 17.32
N VAL A 239 0.88 -12.95 17.17
CA VAL A 239 2.31 -13.34 17.18
C VAL A 239 2.72 -13.98 18.51
N SER A 240 2.30 -13.39 19.64
CA SER A 240 2.57 -13.93 20.97
C SER A 240 1.93 -15.32 21.16
N ASP A 241 0.66 -15.48 20.78
CA ASP A 241 -0.04 -16.77 20.86
C ASP A 241 0.65 -17.83 20.00
N ARG A 242 1.07 -17.48 18.79
CA ARG A 242 1.80 -18.38 17.90
C ARG A 242 3.14 -18.81 18.51
N ARG A 243 3.96 -17.87 19.01
CA ARG A 243 5.26 -18.17 19.65
C ARG A 243 5.13 -19.12 20.83
N ARG A 244 4.01 -19.10 21.54
CA ARG A 244 3.73 -20.00 22.66
C ARG A 244 3.36 -21.40 22.23
N HIS A 245 2.58 -21.52 21.15
CA HIS A 245 2.09 -22.82 20.68
C HIS A 245 3.10 -23.56 19.83
N TYR A 246 3.95 -22.85 19.08
CA TYR A 246 4.90 -23.44 18.17
C TYR A 246 6.34 -23.16 18.61
N ARG A 247 7.02 -24.20 19.09
CA ARG A 247 8.45 -24.16 19.35
C ARG A 247 9.20 -24.39 18.05
N GLY A 248 10.23 -23.57 17.78
CA GLY A 248 11.15 -23.74 16.67
C GLY A 248 12.29 -24.72 16.99
N TYR A 249 13.01 -25.13 15.98
CA TYR A 249 14.27 -25.79 16.16
C TYR A 249 15.31 -24.84 16.79
N VAL A 250 16.18 -25.37 17.66
CA VAL A 250 17.22 -24.55 18.28
C VAL A 250 18.54 -24.77 17.55
N LEU A 251 18.91 -23.79 16.71
CA LEU A 251 20.13 -23.85 15.89
C LEU A 251 21.25 -23.04 16.59
N ARG A 252 21.89 -23.64 17.57
CA ARG A 252 22.81 -22.95 18.49
C ARG A 252 24.15 -22.57 17.87
N ARG A 253 24.63 -23.31 16.88
CA ARG A 253 25.99 -23.16 16.34
C ARG A 253 25.91 -22.45 14.99
N ALA A 254 26.78 -21.45 14.76
CA ALA A 254 27.00 -20.94 13.42
C ALA A 254 27.56 -22.03 12.48
N GLY A 255 28.34 -22.96 13.04
CA GLY A 255 28.86 -24.16 12.39
C GLY A 255 30.08 -23.92 11.51
N ASP A 256 30.87 -24.98 11.34
CA ASP A 256 32.11 -24.94 10.54
C ASP A 256 31.81 -24.60 9.06
N LEU A 257 30.65 -25.04 8.54
CA LEU A 257 30.24 -24.74 7.16
C LEU A 257 30.11 -23.25 6.91
N LEU A 258 29.49 -22.51 7.84
CA LEU A 258 29.37 -21.04 7.68
C LEU A 258 30.73 -20.36 7.83
N HIS A 259 31.58 -20.82 8.76
CA HIS A 259 32.93 -20.28 8.94
C HIS A 259 33.81 -20.50 7.70
N THR A 260 33.85 -21.71 7.15
CA THR A 260 34.57 -22.05 5.93
C THR A 260 34.03 -21.19 4.75
N PHE A 261 32.70 -21.10 4.61
CA PHE A 261 32.10 -20.28 3.58
C PHE A 261 32.53 -18.82 3.70
N PHE A 262 32.48 -18.23 4.90
CA PHE A 262 32.77 -16.84 5.16
C PHE A 262 34.26 -16.49 4.91
N HIS A 263 35.19 -17.35 5.28
CA HIS A 263 36.61 -17.09 5.19
C HIS A 263 37.20 -17.50 3.82
N ASP A 264 36.75 -18.60 3.24
CA ASP A 264 37.40 -19.18 2.09
C ASP A 264 36.67 -18.99 0.77
N ARG A 265 35.35 -18.71 0.81
CA ARG A 265 34.50 -18.68 -0.40
C ARG A 265 33.86 -17.33 -0.71
N LEU A 266 33.80 -16.44 0.25
CA LEU A 266 33.20 -15.14 0.02
C LEU A 266 34.14 -14.24 -0.81
N PRO A 267 33.77 -13.87 -2.06
CA PRO A 267 34.68 -13.11 -2.92
C PRO A 267 34.75 -11.62 -2.58
N PHE A 268 33.96 -11.14 -1.61
CA PHE A 268 33.88 -9.73 -1.18
C PHE A 268 33.42 -9.64 0.28
N PRO A 269 33.76 -8.58 1.00
CA PRO A 269 33.31 -8.38 2.37
C PRO A 269 31.80 -8.09 2.42
N LEU A 270 31.14 -8.59 3.47
CA LEU A 270 29.75 -8.25 3.74
C LEU A 270 29.62 -6.78 4.14
N THR A 271 28.51 -6.16 3.72
CA THR A 271 28.12 -4.82 4.16
C THR A 271 27.74 -4.82 5.65
N GLY A 272 27.71 -3.63 6.28
CA GLY A 272 27.26 -3.48 7.65
C GLY A 272 25.83 -3.98 7.85
N ALA A 273 24.93 -3.65 6.88
CA ALA A 273 23.55 -4.10 6.89
C ALA A 273 23.41 -5.63 6.77
N GLN A 274 24.18 -6.27 5.90
CA GLN A 274 24.17 -7.74 5.78
C GLN A 274 24.63 -8.43 7.07
N LYS A 275 25.68 -7.92 7.73
CA LYS A 275 26.16 -8.45 9.02
C LYS A 275 25.08 -8.30 10.10
N ARG A 276 24.48 -7.13 10.23
CA ARG A 276 23.38 -6.86 11.18
C ARG A 276 22.24 -7.86 10.99
N VAL A 277 21.76 -8.02 9.77
CA VAL A 277 20.67 -8.93 9.43
C VAL A 277 21.03 -10.40 9.72
N MET A 278 22.27 -10.81 9.47
CA MET A 278 22.71 -12.16 9.81
C MET A 278 22.72 -12.40 11.32
N HIS A 279 23.08 -11.41 12.13
CA HIS A 279 22.95 -11.51 13.59
C HIS A 279 21.49 -11.65 14.01
N GLU A 280 20.57 -10.82 13.48
CA GLU A 280 19.14 -10.92 13.76
C GLU A 280 18.56 -12.30 13.42
N ILE A 281 18.91 -12.87 12.25
CA ILE A 281 18.48 -14.20 11.82
C ILE A 281 19.06 -15.29 12.75
N HIS A 282 20.33 -15.20 13.09
CA HIS A 282 20.98 -16.20 13.96
C HIS A 282 20.42 -16.15 15.38
N ASP A 283 20.14 -14.96 15.92
CA ASP A 283 19.52 -14.79 17.23
C ASP A 283 18.13 -15.41 17.28
N ASP A 284 17.32 -15.21 16.23
CA ASP A 284 16.02 -15.89 16.12
C ASP A 284 16.17 -17.42 16.07
N MET A 285 17.06 -17.92 15.22
CA MET A 285 17.24 -19.38 15.03
C MET A 285 17.75 -20.10 16.28
N ARG A 286 18.43 -19.39 17.20
CA ARG A 286 18.91 -19.96 18.46
C ARG A 286 17.94 -19.77 19.63
N SER A 287 16.91 -18.95 19.49
CA SER A 287 15.99 -18.59 20.59
C SER A 287 15.12 -19.75 21.09
N GLY A 288 14.88 -20.76 20.24
CA GLY A 288 13.92 -21.84 20.50
C GLY A 288 12.48 -21.48 20.07
N GLU A 289 12.26 -20.27 19.58
CA GLU A 289 11.02 -19.85 18.95
C GLU A 289 11.10 -20.04 17.43
N GLN A 290 9.98 -20.27 16.78
CA GLN A 290 9.95 -20.34 15.32
C GLN A 290 10.23 -18.96 14.72
N MET A 291 11.37 -18.80 14.03
CA MET A 291 11.63 -17.59 13.24
C MET A 291 10.61 -17.47 12.11
N ASN A 292 10.01 -16.31 11.98
CA ASN A 292 9.18 -15.95 10.83
C ASN A 292 9.55 -14.52 10.44
N ARG A 293 10.51 -14.38 9.51
CA ARG A 293 11.19 -13.11 9.24
C ARG A 293 11.09 -12.69 7.78
N LEU A 294 10.80 -11.42 7.55
CA LEU A 294 10.80 -10.76 6.23
C LEU A 294 12.14 -10.06 6.02
N LEU A 295 12.90 -10.52 5.05
CA LEU A 295 14.14 -9.90 4.59
C LEU A 295 13.84 -8.97 3.43
N GLN A 296 13.91 -7.68 3.67
CA GLN A 296 13.72 -6.64 2.66
C GLN A 296 15.06 -6.08 2.21
N GLY A 297 15.13 -5.71 0.96
CA GLY A 297 16.29 -5.00 0.41
C GLY A 297 16.10 -4.77 -1.08
N ASP A 298 16.75 -3.76 -1.59
CA ASP A 298 16.68 -3.42 -3.00
C ASP A 298 17.19 -4.55 -3.89
N VAL A 299 16.88 -4.49 -5.18
CA VAL A 299 17.37 -5.48 -6.15
C VAL A 299 18.91 -5.46 -6.15
N GLY A 300 19.51 -6.64 -5.91
CA GLY A 300 20.96 -6.80 -5.84
C GLY A 300 21.61 -6.34 -4.54
N SER A 301 20.88 -6.15 -3.46
CA SER A 301 21.42 -5.90 -2.09
C SER A 301 22.08 -7.13 -1.45
N GLY A 302 22.00 -8.30 -2.11
CA GLY A 302 22.63 -9.54 -1.63
C GLY A 302 21.74 -10.41 -0.73
N LYS A 303 20.41 -10.29 -0.83
CA LYS A 303 19.44 -11.13 -0.08
C LYS A 303 19.69 -12.62 -0.24
N THR A 304 19.97 -13.08 -1.46
CA THR A 304 20.27 -14.50 -1.74
C THR A 304 21.51 -14.98 -1.00
N LEU A 305 22.51 -14.13 -0.81
CA LEU A 305 23.71 -14.46 -0.05
C LEU A 305 23.40 -14.62 1.44
N VAL A 306 22.61 -13.70 2.00
CA VAL A 306 22.12 -13.78 3.39
C VAL A 306 21.30 -15.05 3.60
N ALA A 307 20.41 -15.39 2.66
CA ALA A 307 19.63 -16.62 2.70
C ALA A 307 20.52 -17.87 2.64
N LEU A 308 21.56 -17.88 1.79
CA LEU A 308 22.52 -18.98 1.72
C LEU A 308 23.25 -19.16 3.06
N MET A 309 23.72 -18.07 3.67
CA MET A 309 24.37 -18.16 4.99
C MET A 309 23.43 -18.68 6.07
N ALA A 310 22.16 -18.28 6.07
CA ALA A 310 21.14 -18.82 6.97
C ALA A 310 20.90 -20.33 6.72
N MET A 311 20.85 -20.75 5.45
CA MET A 311 20.75 -22.18 5.10
C MET A 311 21.98 -22.99 5.57
N LEU A 312 23.17 -22.40 5.47
CA LEU A 312 24.40 -23.06 5.98
C LEU A 312 24.41 -23.23 7.51
N ILE A 313 23.80 -22.28 8.26
CA ILE A 313 23.56 -22.46 9.70
C ILE A 313 22.65 -23.66 9.93
N ALA A 314 21.54 -23.79 9.19
CA ALA A 314 20.63 -24.91 9.34
C ALA A 314 21.33 -26.25 9.03
N VAL A 315 22.07 -26.33 7.91
CA VAL A 315 22.80 -27.53 7.50
C VAL A 315 23.92 -27.89 8.50
N GLY A 316 24.66 -26.87 9.00
CA GLY A 316 25.72 -27.08 10.01
C GLY A 316 25.20 -27.58 11.37
N ASN A 317 23.88 -27.42 11.64
CA ASN A 317 23.22 -28.01 12.81
C ASN A 317 22.53 -29.36 12.51
N GLY A 318 22.74 -29.95 11.32
CA GLY A 318 22.20 -31.26 10.96
C GLY A 318 20.77 -31.23 10.37
N TYR A 319 20.27 -30.06 10.01
CA TYR A 319 18.95 -29.92 9.42
C TYR A 319 19.03 -29.69 7.90
N GLN A 320 17.92 -29.96 7.22
CA GLN A 320 17.78 -29.62 5.81
C GLN A 320 17.23 -28.19 5.65
N ALA A 321 17.54 -27.57 4.51
CA ALA A 321 16.99 -26.29 4.13
C ALA A 321 16.33 -26.35 2.74
N CYS A 322 15.37 -25.47 2.47
CA CYS A 322 14.86 -25.30 1.12
C CYS A 322 14.75 -23.82 0.75
N ILE A 323 14.83 -23.56 -0.55
CA ILE A 323 14.53 -22.24 -1.13
C ILE A 323 13.51 -22.38 -2.25
N MET A 324 12.45 -21.61 -2.14
CA MET A 324 11.34 -21.56 -3.10
C MET A 324 11.42 -20.30 -3.94
N ALA A 325 11.37 -20.46 -5.25
CA ALA A 325 11.28 -19.37 -6.23
C ALA A 325 9.95 -19.42 -7.01
N PRO A 326 9.43 -18.27 -7.46
CA PRO A 326 8.14 -18.21 -8.15
C PRO A 326 8.14 -18.80 -9.56
N THR A 327 9.30 -18.93 -10.19
CA THR A 327 9.46 -19.46 -11.55
C THR A 327 10.61 -20.46 -11.65
N GLU A 328 10.59 -21.32 -12.68
CA GLU A 328 11.64 -22.31 -12.93
C GLU A 328 12.99 -21.64 -13.23
N ILE A 329 13.00 -20.58 -14.03
CA ILE A 329 14.23 -19.82 -14.37
C ILE A 329 14.89 -19.26 -13.09
N LEU A 330 14.09 -18.70 -12.17
CA LEU A 330 14.62 -18.23 -10.91
C LEU A 330 15.14 -19.35 -10.02
N ALA A 331 14.45 -20.49 -9.98
CA ALA A 331 14.92 -21.66 -9.25
C ALA A 331 16.24 -22.16 -9.82
N GLU A 332 16.38 -22.27 -11.15
CA GLU A 332 17.64 -22.60 -11.83
C GLU A 332 18.75 -21.60 -11.50
N GLN A 333 18.45 -20.28 -11.54
CA GLN A 333 19.43 -19.25 -11.17
C GLN A 333 19.87 -19.31 -9.71
N HIS A 334 18.95 -19.57 -8.78
CA HIS A 334 19.31 -19.78 -7.37
C HIS A 334 20.17 -21.04 -7.22
N PHE A 335 19.81 -22.13 -7.89
CA PHE A 335 20.56 -23.37 -7.87
C PHE A 335 21.99 -23.17 -8.36
N ASP A 336 22.18 -22.55 -9.53
CA ASP A 336 23.50 -22.28 -10.10
C ASP A 336 24.31 -21.33 -9.25
N THR A 337 23.68 -20.27 -8.72
CA THR A 337 24.32 -19.30 -7.82
C THR A 337 24.80 -19.95 -6.54
N ILE A 338 23.96 -20.75 -5.89
CA ILE A 338 24.27 -21.44 -4.66
C ILE A 338 25.43 -22.43 -4.90
N ARG A 339 25.35 -23.25 -5.95
CA ARG A 339 26.42 -24.18 -6.31
C ARG A 339 27.75 -23.49 -6.60
N LYS A 340 27.70 -22.35 -7.30
CA LYS A 340 28.91 -21.56 -7.59
C LYS A 340 29.56 -21.02 -6.31
N PHE A 341 28.74 -20.56 -5.34
CA PHE A 341 29.26 -20.07 -4.07
C PHE A 341 29.83 -21.20 -3.18
N LEU A 342 29.18 -22.35 -3.17
CA LEU A 342 29.60 -23.50 -2.36
C LEU A 342 30.86 -24.16 -2.91
N GLY A 343 31.03 -24.18 -4.22
CA GLY A 343 32.18 -24.83 -4.87
C GLY A 343 32.29 -26.30 -4.53
N ASP A 344 33.36 -26.70 -3.84
CA ASP A 344 33.69 -28.08 -3.39
C ASP A 344 33.32 -28.35 -1.92
N MET A 345 32.56 -27.45 -1.26
CA MET A 345 32.06 -27.71 0.09
C MET A 345 31.14 -28.95 0.09
N ASP A 346 31.22 -29.74 1.17
CA ASP A 346 30.37 -30.94 1.35
C ASP A 346 28.92 -30.56 1.70
N VAL A 347 28.24 -29.89 0.75
CA VAL A 347 26.83 -29.49 0.84
C VAL A 347 26.13 -29.87 -0.44
N ARG A 348 25.30 -30.91 -0.37
CA ARG A 348 24.56 -31.36 -1.55
C ARG A 348 23.32 -30.53 -1.80
N VAL A 349 23.27 -29.91 -2.98
CA VAL A 349 22.17 -29.09 -3.45
C VAL A 349 21.47 -29.77 -4.62
N GLU A 350 20.14 -29.88 -4.57
CA GLU A 350 19.34 -30.48 -5.65
C GLU A 350 18.24 -29.49 -6.11
N LEU A 351 17.86 -29.62 -7.41
CA LEU A 351 16.82 -28.82 -8.03
C LEU A 351 15.55 -29.63 -8.24
N LEU A 352 14.39 -29.08 -7.82
CA LEU A 352 13.08 -29.69 -7.99
C LEU A 352 12.10 -28.69 -8.61
N THR A 353 11.85 -28.83 -9.92
CA THR A 353 10.89 -28.02 -10.69
C THR A 353 9.89 -28.93 -11.39
N GLY A 354 8.89 -28.35 -12.06
CA GLY A 354 7.90 -29.09 -12.84
C GLY A 354 8.50 -29.86 -14.02
N THR A 355 9.69 -29.45 -14.49
CA THR A 355 10.42 -30.12 -15.59
C THR A 355 11.19 -31.35 -15.11
N VAL A 356 11.48 -31.47 -13.82
CA VAL A 356 12.15 -32.67 -13.23
C VAL A 356 11.13 -33.79 -13.09
N LYS A 357 11.19 -34.80 -13.96
CA LYS A 357 10.22 -35.90 -14.05
C LYS A 357 10.88 -37.29 -13.94
N GLY A 358 10.05 -38.29 -13.78
CA GLY A 358 10.43 -39.71 -13.91
C GLY A 358 11.44 -40.17 -12.87
N ARG A 359 12.49 -40.91 -13.30
CA ARG A 359 13.52 -41.51 -12.45
C ARG A 359 14.29 -40.46 -11.66
N ARG A 360 14.65 -39.32 -12.26
CA ARG A 360 15.41 -38.25 -11.59
C ARG A 360 14.61 -37.64 -10.43
N ARG A 361 13.31 -37.40 -10.64
CA ARG A 361 12.43 -36.88 -9.57
C ARG A 361 12.39 -37.86 -8.38
N ARG A 362 12.20 -39.14 -8.65
CA ARG A 362 12.19 -40.19 -7.58
C ARG A 362 13.51 -40.21 -6.82
N MET A 363 14.65 -40.22 -7.51
CA MET A 363 15.96 -40.18 -6.85
C MET A 363 16.13 -38.98 -5.93
N VAL A 364 15.73 -37.78 -6.38
CA VAL A 364 15.81 -36.56 -5.56
C VAL A 364 14.91 -36.68 -4.32
N LEU A 365 13.69 -37.20 -4.48
CA LEU A 365 12.74 -37.37 -3.38
C LEU A 365 13.23 -38.44 -2.36
N ASP A 366 13.75 -39.56 -2.83
CA ASP A 366 14.29 -40.63 -1.99
C ASP A 366 15.55 -40.15 -1.22
N ASP A 367 16.44 -39.42 -1.87
CA ASP A 367 17.63 -38.86 -1.25
C ASP A 367 17.30 -37.72 -0.27
N LEU A 368 16.25 -36.96 -0.55
CA LEU A 368 15.74 -35.93 0.35
C LEU A 368 15.19 -36.55 1.65
N LEU A 369 14.36 -37.55 1.51
CA LEU A 369 13.82 -38.31 2.67
C LEU A 369 14.89 -39.02 3.46
N ALA A 370 15.94 -39.51 2.80
CA ALA A 370 17.08 -40.13 3.43
C ALA A 370 18.06 -39.16 4.11
N GLY A 371 17.80 -37.83 4.02
CA GLY A 371 18.67 -36.80 4.60
C GLY A 371 19.96 -36.52 3.83
N LYS A 372 20.13 -37.11 2.63
CA LYS A 372 21.33 -36.94 1.80
C LYS A 372 21.38 -35.63 1.05
N VAL A 373 20.23 -34.99 0.84
CA VAL A 373 20.13 -33.65 0.24
C VAL A 373 20.08 -32.63 1.35
N ASN A 374 21.05 -31.71 1.36
CA ASN A 374 21.14 -30.65 2.39
C ASN A 374 20.27 -29.45 2.06
N ILE A 375 20.28 -28.99 0.78
CA ILE A 375 19.53 -27.85 0.34
C ILE A 375 18.69 -28.23 -0.90
N LEU A 376 17.38 -28.04 -0.83
CA LEU A 376 16.48 -28.24 -1.96
C LEU A 376 16.10 -26.88 -2.55
N VAL A 377 16.39 -26.66 -3.81
CA VAL A 377 15.96 -25.48 -4.57
C VAL A 377 14.78 -25.86 -5.46
N GLY A 378 13.71 -25.08 -5.48
CA GLY A 378 12.60 -25.39 -6.38
C GLY A 378 11.54 -24.31 -6.47
N THR A 379 10.46 -24.66 -7.16
CA THR A 379 9.27 -23.84 -7.29
C THR A 379 8.19 -24.31 -6.29
N HIS A 380 6.91 -24.01 -6.58
CA HIS A 380 5.77 -24.55 -5.81
C HIS A 380 5.81 -26.10 -5.67
N ALA A 381 6.58 -26.79 -6.50
CA ALA A 381 6.79 -28.22 -6.40
C ALA A 381 7.34 -28.66 -5.03
N VAL A 382 8.06 -27.80 -4.31
CA VAL A 382 8.60 -28.07 -2.97
C VAL A 382 7.50 -28.28 -1.92
N VAL A 383 6.34 -27.63 -2.08
CA VAL A 383 5.20 -27.74 -1.13
C VAL A 383 4.24 -28.87 -1.46
N GLU A 384 4.43 -29.61 -2.55
CA GLU A 384 3.60 -30.76 -2.89
C GLU A 384 3.68 -31.86 -1.80
N ASP A 385 2.57 -32.55 -1.55
CA ASP A 385 2.50 -33.57 -0.48
C ASP A 385 3.44 -34.74 -0.69
N THR A 386 3.85 -34.99 -1.93
CA THR A 386 4.84 -36.00 -2.30
C THR A 386 6.27 -35.69 -1.85
N VAL A 387 6.56 -34.40 -1.57
CA VAL A 387 7.88 -33.95 -1.13
C VAL A 387 7.95 -34.01 0.38
N ARG A 388 8.78 -34.92 0.88
CA ARG A 388 9.01 -35.16 2.32
C ARG A 388 10.48 -34.96 2.65
N PHE A 389 10.73 -34.15 3.67
CA PHE A 389 12.05 -33.94 4.22
C PHE A 389 12.31 -34.91 5.37
N SER A 390 13.57 -35.28 5.59
CA SER A 390 13.98 -36.00 6.80
C SER A 390 13.83 -35.08 8.01
N CYS A 391 14.37 -33.87 7.95
CA CYS A 391 14.26 -32.87 9.01
C CYS A 391 14.46 -31.45 8.45
N LEU A 392 13.38 -30.77 8.04
CA LEU A 392 13.43 -29.41 7.49
C LEU A 392 13.58 -28.41 8.62
N GLY A 393 14.73 -27.72 8.73
CA GLY A 393 15.00 -26.70 9.73
C GLY A 393 14.74 -25.26 9.27
N LEU A 394 14.94 -24.97 7.96
CA LEU A 394 14.76 -23.64 7.40
C LEU A 394 14.11 -23.69 6.02
N ALA A 395 13.07 -22.90 5.82
CA ALA A 395 12.48 -22.65 4.51
C ALA A 395 12.64 -21.18 4.12
N VAL A 396 13.25 -20.94 2.96
CA VAL A 396 13.40 -19.61 2.35
C VAL A 396 12.37 -19.45 1.24
N ILE A 397 11.67 -18.33 1.20
CA ILE A 397 10.66 -18.01 0.19
C ILE A 397 11.07 -16.72 -0.52
N ASP A 398 11.36 -16.79 -1.81
CA ASP A 398 11.70 -15.61 -2.61
C ASP A 398 10.47 -15.01 -3.28
N GLU A 399 10.37 -13.67 -3.31
CA GLU A 399 9.27 -12.89 -3.90
C GLU A 399 7.87 -13.27 -3.35
N GLN A 400 7.68 -13.07 -2.06
CA GLN A 400 6.49 -13.46 -1.30
C GLN A 400 5.16 -13.08 -1.95
N HIS A 401 5.08 -11.92 -2.60
CA HIS A 401 3.83 -11.40 -3.21
C HIS A 401 3.20 -12.37 -4.23
N ARG A 402 3.91 -13.42 -4.63
CA ARG A 402 3.43 -14.47 -5.53
C ARG A 402 3.04 -15.78 -4.83
N PHE A 403 3.26 -15.87 -3.51
CA PHE A 403 2.91 -17.04 -2.71
C PHE A 403 1.84 -16.68 -1.68
N GLY A 404 0.68 -17.34 -1.74
CA GLY A 404 -0.41 -17.13 -0.79
C GLY A 404 -0.10 -17.66 0.62
N VAL A 405 -0.82 -17.16 1.62
CA VAL A 405 -0.74 -17.60 3.03
C VAL A 405 -0.91 -19.12 3.17
N ALA A 406 -1.82 -19.71 2.38
CA ALA A 406 -2.08 -21.15 2.39
C ALA A 406 -0.84 -22.00 1.98
N GLN A 407 0.05 -21.47 1.16
CA GLN A 407 1.26 -22.18 0.74
C GLN A 407 2.32 -22.16 1.85
N ARG A 408 2.43 -21.08 2.62
CA ARG A 408 3.28 -21.00 3.81
C ARG A 408 2.83 -22.01 4.88
N ALA A 409 1.53 -22.09 5.13
CA ALA A 409 0.96 -23.05 6.07
C ALA A 409 1.31 -24.51 5.72
N ARG A 410 1.38 -24.85 4.42
CA ARG A 410 1.83 -26.18 3.98
C ARG A 410 3.30 -26.48 4.28
N LEU A 411 4.16 -25.47 4.34
CA LEU A 411 5.57 -25.69 4.75
C LEU A 411 5.68 -26.06 6.23
N TRP A 412 4.78 -25.54 7.08
CA TRP A 412 4.77 -25.87 8.50
C TRP A 412 4.48 -27.35 8.75
N SER A 413 3.68 -27.98 7.91
CA SER A 413 3.33 -29.40 8.03
C SER A 413 4.38 -30.36 7.45
N LYS A 414 5.52 -29.86 6.95
CA LYS A 414 6.57 -30.68 6.33
C LYS A 414 7.56 -31.30 7.34
N SER A 415 7.49 -30.89 8.59
CA SER A 415 8.32 -31.44 9.70
C SER A 415 7.50 -31.54 10.98
N ASP A 416 7.90 -32.37 11.92
CA ASP A 416 7.27 -32.56 13.23
C ASP A 416 7.22 -31.25 14.02
N ASN A 417 8.33 -30.49 14.00
CA ASN A 417 8.35 -29.08 14.43
C ASN A 417 8.32 -28.15 13.22
N PRO A 418 7.60 -27.03 13.28
CA PRO A 418 7.57 -26.09 12.17
C PRO A 418 8.99 -25.54 11.89
N PRO A 419 9.43 -25.53 10.62
CA PRO A 419 10.73 -24.97 10.24
C PRO A 419 10.75 -23.46 10.47
N HIS A 420 11.94 -22.88 10.62
CA HIS A 420 12.13 -21.44 10.51
C HIS A 420 11.76 -20.97 9.11
N ILE A 421 11.14 -19.80 9.01
CA ILE A 421 10.72 -19.21 7.73
C ILE A 421 11.45 -17.88 7.50
N LEU A 422 12.15 -17.80 6.39
CA LEU A 422 12.76 -16.56 5.90
C LEU A 422 12.11 -16.15 4.58
N VAL A 423 11.36 -15.09 4.60
CA VAL A 423 10.70 -14.56 3.40
C VAL A 423 11.55 -13.44 2.83
N MET A 424 11.79 -13.43 1.53
CA MET A 424 12.54 -12.37 0.85
C MET A 424 11.64 -11.59 -0.09
N THR A 425 11.88 -10.28 -0.19
CA THR A 425 11.26 -9.44 -1.20
C THR A 425 12.25 -8.43 -1.78
N ALA A 426 12.19 -8.24 -3.09
CA ALA A 426 12.96 -7.21 -3.78
C ALA A 426 12.20 -5.88 -3.91
N THR A 427 10.92 -5.86 -3.54
CA THR A 427 10.15 -4.62 -3.41
C THR A 427 10.40 -4.03 -2.02
N PRO A 428 11.06 -2.89 -1.92
CA PRO A 428 11.08 -2.16 -0.67
C PRO A 428 9.65 -1.78 -0.27
N ILE A 429 9.25 -2.16 0.93
CA ILE A 429 7.96 -1.82 1.52
C ILE A 429 8.27 -0.89 2.69
N PRO A 430 7.61 0.28 2.80
CA PRO A 430 7.80 1.13 3.96
C PRO A 430 7.64 0.34 5.26
N ARG A 431 8.55 0.53 6.22
CA ARG A 431 8.61 -0.27 7.44
C ARG A 431 7.27 -0.30 8.19
N THR A 432 6.60 0.84 8.24
CA THR A 432 5.28 0.99 8.88
C THR A 432 4.19 0.17 8.21
N LEU A 433 4.21 0.15 6.87
CA LEU A 433 3.28 -0.66 6.09
C LEU A 433 3.60 -2.16 6.25
N ALA A 434 4.87 -2.53 6.27
CA ALA A 434 5.30 -3.90 6.51
C ALA A 434 4.87 -4.42 7.89
N MET A 435 5.02 -3.61 8.94
CA MET A 435 4.57 -3.94 10.31
C MET A 435 3.06 -4.12 10.43
N THR A 436 2.29 -3.61 9.49
CA THR A 436 0.83 -3.71 9.51
C THR A 436 0.36 -4.85 8.60
N ILE A 437 0.83 -4.91 7.36
CA ILE A 437 0.38 -5.91 6.37
C ILE A 437 1.01 -7.29 6.67
N TYR A 438 2.26 -7.30 7.10
CA TYR A 438 3.02 -8.51 7.44
C TYR A 438 3.34 -8.54 8.94
N GLY A 439 2.38 -8.13 9.76
CA GLY A 439 2.59 -7.96 11.19
C GLY A 439 2.94 -9.23 11.95
N ASP A 440 2.77 -10.39 11.32
CA ASP A 440 3.21 -11.71 11.79
C ASP A 440 4.68 -12.00 11.46
N LEU A 441 5.36 -11.17 10.68
CA LEU A 441 6.76 -11.28 10.31
C LEU A 441 7.62 -10.24 11.05
N ASP A 442 8.73 -10.68 11.61
CA ASP A 442 9.80 -9.78 12.03
C ASP A 442 10.51 -9.23 10.79
N VAL A 443 10.84 -7.94 10.77
CA VAL A 443 11.35 -7.28 9.56
C VAL A 443 12.83 -6.95 9.69
N SER A 444 13.63 -7.48 8.77
CA SER A 444 15.03 -7.12 8.58
C SER A 444 15.22 -6.38 7.25
N VAL A 445 16.03 -5.32 7.27
CA VAL A 445 16.25 -4.46 6.10
C VAL A 445 17.72 -4.42 5.72
N ILE A 446 18.03 -4.72 4.44
CA ILE A 446 19.34 -4.47 3.85
C ILE A 446 19.25 -3.14 3.09
N ASP A 447 19.67 -2.08 3.74
CA ASP A 447 19.64 -0.69 3.27
C ASP A 447 20.96 -0.23 2.63
N GLU A 448 21.92 -1.15 2.45
CA GLU A 448 23.20 -0.93 1.82
C GLU A 448 23.34 -1.77 0.56
N LEU A 449 23.98 -1.19 -0.48
CA LEU A 449 24.36 -1.94 -1.67
C LEU A 449 25.79 -2.50 -1.53
N PRO A 450 26.07 -3.69 -2.11
CA PRO A 450 27.42 -4.24 -2.13
C PRO A 450 28.44 -3.29 -2.78
N PRO A 451 29.69 -3.28 -2.30
CA PRO A 451 30.74 -2.40 -2.85
C PRO A 451 30.99 -2.70 -4.33
N GLY A 452 31.36 -1.65 -5.10
CA GLY A 452 31.66 -1.77 -6.53
C GLY A 452 30.47 -1.65 -7.47
N ARG A 453 29.25 -1.60 -6.97
CA ARG A 453 28.05 -1.40 -7.80
C ARG A 453 27.86 0.08 -8.15
N LYS A 454 27.73 0.38 -9.45
CA LYS A 454 27.43 1.74 -9.92
C LYS A 454 25.92 2.00 -9.87
N PRO A 455 25.46 3.15 -9.36
CA PRO A 455 24.05 3.51 -9.38
C PRO A 455 23.54 3.63 -10.82
N VAL A 456 22.33 3.16 -11.08
CA VAL A 456 21.67 3.28 -12.39
C VAL A 456 21.33 4.75 -12.65
N ARG A 457 21.79 5.29 -13.78
CA ARG A 457 21.45 6.65 -14.17
C ARG A 457 20.05 6.69 -14.79
N THR A 458 19.10 7.25 -14.09
CA THR A 458 17.72 7.40 -14.58
C THR A 458 17.54 8.73 -15.29
N MET A 459 16.94 8.72 -16.48
CA MET A 459 16.72 9.90 -17.32
C MET A 459 15.28 9.92 -17.82
N HIS A 460 14.70 11.11 -17.85
CA HIS A 460 13.39 11.36 -18.49
C HIS A 460 13.58 11.91 -19.90
N LYS A 461 12.81 11.41 -20.85
CA LYS A 461 12.75 11.86 -22.24
C LYS A 461 11.31 11.96 -22.71
N TYR A 462 11.02 12.92 -23.59
CA TYR A 462 9.74 12.99 -24.27
C TYR A 462 9.75 12.20 -25.58
N ASP A 463 8.59 11.77 -26.05
CA ASP A 463 8.41 11.02 -27.32
C ASP A 463 9.09 11.71 -28.51
N SER A 464 9.11 13.05 -28.53
CA SER A 464 9.76 13.84 -29.57
C SER A 464 11.30 13.70 -29.59
N GLN A 465 11.91 13.13 -28.54
CA GLN A 465 13.37 13.01 -28.39
C GLN A 465 13.90 11.60 -28.71
N THR A 466 13.08 10.74 -29.34
CA THR A 466 13.40 9.31 -29.58
C THR A 466 14.58 9.10 -30.54
N VAL A 467 14.79 9.98 -31.51
CA VAL A 467 15.93 9.86 -32.45
C VAL A 467 17.27 9.86 -31.70
N SER A 468 17.51 10.84 -30.84
CA SER A 468 18.74 10.91 -30.02
C SER A 468 18.88 9.74 -29.05
N LEU A 469 17.74 9.18 -28.61
CA LEU A 469 17.69 7.99 -27.77
C LEU A 469 18.18 6.75 -28.54
N TYR A 470 17.70 6.53 -29.74
CA TYR A 470 18.07 5.37 -30.55
C TYR A 470 19.56 5.39 -30.94
N ASP A 471 20.13 6.56 -31.21
CA ASP A 471 21.58 6.70 -31.44
C ASP A 471 22.41 6.33 -30.21
N GLY A 472 21.95 6.74 -29.02
CA GLY A 472 22.55 6.32 -27.75
C GLY A 472 22.48 4.81 -27.53
N ILE A 473 21.34 4.18 -27.86
CA ILE A 473 21.14 2.74 -27.75
C ILE A 473 22.06 1.98 -28.71
N ARG A 474 22.20 2.43 -29.98
CA ARG A 474 23.13 1.83 -30.97
C ARG A 474 24.56 1.81 -30.46
N LYS A 475 24.99 2.89 -29.79
CA LYS A 475 26.34 2.94 -29.19
C LYS A 475 26.53 1.89 -28.12
N GLN A 476 25.49 1.65 -27.27
CA GLN A 476 25.55 0.63 -26.23
C GLN A 476 25.56 -0.79 -26.83
N ILE A 477 24.74 -1.04 -27.85
CA ILE A 477 24.71 -2.34 -28.54
C ILE A 477 26.03 -2.61 -29.25
N LYS A 478 26.65 -1.61 -29.94
CA LYS A 478 27.98 -1.72 -30.56
C LYS A 478 29.08 -2.01 -29.53
N ALA A 479 28.90 -1.56 -28.27
CA ALA A 479 29.80 -1.88 -27.16
C ALA A 479 29.49 -3.30 -26.56
N GLY A 480 28.66 -4.12 -27.22
CA GLY A 480 28.31 -5.48 -26.81
C GLY A 480 27.26 -5.55 -25.71
N ARG A 481 26.52 -4.47 -25.42
CA ARG A 481 25.50 -4.41 -24.37
C ARG A 481 24.14 -4.82 -24.90
N GLN A 482 23.28 -5.27 -23.96
CA GLN A 482 21.89 -5.64 -24.25
C GLN A 482 20.91 -4.61 -23.67
N VAL A 483 19.73 -4.53 -24.29
CA VAL A 483 18.73 -3.48 -24.03
C VAL A 483 17.35 -4.10 -23.79
N TYR A 484 16.65 -3.59 -22.78
CA TYR A 484 15.24 -3.85 -22.57
C TYR A 484 14.39 -2.71 -23.11
N PHE A 485 13.32 -3.04 -23.84
CA PHE A 485 12.20 -2.14 -24.16
C PHE A 485 10.94 -2.64 -23.49
N VAL A 486 10.33 -1.82 -22.64
CA VAL A 486 9.14 -2.17 -21.88
C VAL A 486 7.97 -1.31 -22.30
N PHE A 487 6.87 -1.97 -22.68
CA PHE A 487 5.61 -1.36 -23.05
C PHE A 487 4.60 -1.51 -21.90
N PRO A 488 3.72 -0.50 -21.65
CA PRO A 488 2.66 -0.64 -20.64
C PRO A 488 1.59 -1.64 -21.05
N VAL A 489 0.94 -2.23 -20.06
CA VAL A 489 -0.30 -3.00 -20.23
C VAL A 489 -1.48 -2.05 -20.04
N ILE A 490 -2.42 -2.02 -20.98
CA ILE A 490 -3.62 -1.18 -20.93
C ILE A 490 -4.78 -2.06 -20.46
N SER A 491 -5.26 -1.86 -19.24
CA SER A 491 -6.18 -2.76 -18.53
C SER A 491 -7.60 -2.91 -19.12
N GLU A 492 -8.01 -2.11 -20.12
CA GLU A 492 -9.38 -2.11 -20.65
C GLU A 492 -9.63 -3.10 -21.79
N SER A 493 -8.62 -3.55 -22.52
CA SER A 493 -8.75 -4.69 -23.44
C SER A 493 -7.40 -5.35 -23.66
N GLU A 494 -7.28 -6.60 -23.22
CA GLU A 494 -6.09 -7.44 -23.42
C GLU A 494 -5.70 -7.62 -24.90
N LYS A 495 -6.63 -7.37 -25.85
CA LYS A 495 -6.35 -7.38 -27.28
C LYS A 495 -5.59 -6.15 -27.75
N SER A 496 -5.84 -4.98 -27.12
CA SER A 496 -5.16 -3.73 -27.42
C SER A 496 -3.69 -3.75 -27.01
N ASP A 497 -3.38 -4.38 -25.85
CA ASP A 497 -2.02 -4.46 -25.32
C ASP A 497 -1.09 -5.30 -26.21
N LEU A 498 -1.62 -6.41 -26.73
CA LEU A 498 -0.88 -7.24 -27.67
C LEU A 498 -0.60 -6.49 -28.98
N LYS A 499 -1.60 -5.76 -29.48
CA LYS A 499 -1.46 -4.96 -30.69
C LYS A 499 -0.38 -3.89 -30.54
N ASN A 500 -0.38 -3.17 -29.43
CA ASN A 500 0.63 -2.15 -29.14
C ASN A 500 2.05 -2.74 -29.03
N LEU A 501 2.18 -3.91 -28.40
CA LEU A 501 3.46 -4.60 -28.31
C LEU A 501 3.94 -5.08 -29.71
N GLU A 502 3.06 -5.68 -30.51
CA GLU A 502 3.40 -6.19 -31.86
C GLU A 502 3.76 -5.04 -32.80
N GLU A 503 3.01 -3.95 -32.78
CA GLU A 503 3.32 -2.74 -33.54
C GLU A 503 4.68 -2.14 -33.11
N GLY A 504 4.90 -2.05 -31.79
CA GLY A 504 6.17 -1.58 -31.24
C GLY A 504 7.33 -2.51 -31.55
N TYR A 505 7.14 -3.82 -31.50
CA TYR A 505 8.14 -4.81 -31.88
C TYR A 505 8.52 -4.66 -33.37
N THR A 506 7.54 -4.56 -34.26
CA THR A 506 7.75 -4.36 -35.69
C THR A 506 8.50 -3.07 -35.96
N ALA A 507 8.07 -1.97 -35.36
CA ALA A 507 8.78 -0.67 -35.47
C ALA A 507 10.24 -0.75 -34.97
N LEU A 508 10.49 -1.44 -33.86
CA LEU A 508 11.86 -1.62 -33.37
C LEU A 508 12.72 -2.51 -34.30
N CYS A 509 12.13 -3.51 -34.97
CA CYS A 509 12.83 -4.28 -35.98
C CYS A 509 13.26 -3.40 -37.20
N GLU A 510 12.40 -2.45 -37.60
CA GLU A 510 12.71 -1.50 -38.65
C GLU A 510 13.77 -0.48 -38.23
N ILE A 511 13.72 -0.02 -36.95
CA ILE A 511 14.68 0.95 -36.41
C ILE A 511 16.06 0.30 -36.18
N PHE A 512 16.13 -0.96 -35.78
CA PHE A 512 17.35 -1.69 -35.47
C PHE A 512 17.50 -2.95 -36.35
N PRO A 513 17.59 -2.81 -37.69
CA PRO A 513 17.67 -3.97 -38.60
C PRO A 513 18.97 -4.79 -38.41
N GLU A 514 19.99 -4.17 -37.80
CA GLU A 514 21.25 -4.80 -37.47
C GLU A 514 21.22 -5.69 -36.22
N CYS A 515 20.11 -5.67 -35.46
CA CYS A 515 19.99 -6.38 -34.18
C CYS A 515 18.99 -7.55 -34.29
N ARG A 516 19.23 -8.58 -33.49
CA ARG A 516 18.23 -9.62 -33.24
C ARG A 516 17.39 -9.25 -32.02
N LEU A 517 16.07 -9.30 -32.17
CA LEU A 517 15.11 -8.97 -31.15
C LEU A 517 14.38 -10.22 -30.66
N SER A 518 14.19 -10.33 -29.35
CA SER A 518 13.25 -11.24 -28.69
C SER A 518 12.03 -10.48 -28.20
N LYS A 519 10.88 -11.14 -28.09
CA LYS A 519 9.68 -10.58 -27.48
C LYS A 519 9.11 -11.48 -26.39
N VAL A 520 8.64 -10.86 -25.27
CA VAL A 520 8.03 -11.59 -24.16
C VAL A 520 6.80 -10.84 -23.64
N HIS A 521 5.66 -11.53 -23.55
CA HIS A 521 4.42 -10.95 -23.06
C HIS A 521 3.57 -11.96 -22.26
N GLY A 522 2.56 -11.47 -21.53
CA GLY A 522 1.75 -12.24 -20.60
C GLY A 522 1.07 -13.49 -21.19
N ARG A 523 0.68 -13.44 -22.45
CA ARG A 523 -0.08 -14.51 -23.13
C ARG A 523 0.75 -15.66 -23.70
N MET A 524 2.07 -15.50 -23.77
CA MET A 524 2.93 -16.59 -24.19
C MET A 524 2.84 -17.76 -23.23
N LYS A 525 2.90 -18.97 -23.76
CA LYS A 525 3.03 -20.17 -22.92
C LYS A 525 4.34 -20.10 -22.12
N PRO A 526 4.39 -20.66 -20.91
CA PRO A 526 5.61 -20.63 -20.08
C PRO A 526 6.86 -21.09 -20.84
N ALA A 527 6.77 -22.20 -21.60
CA ALA A 527 7.89 -22.73 -22.38
C ALA A 527 8.38 -21.77 -23.49
N GLU A 528 7.48 -21.02 -24.11
CA GLU A 528 7.83 -20.02 -25.13
C GLU A 528 8.52 -18.82 -24.51
N LYS A 529 8.01 -18.35 -23.34
CA LYS A 529 8.64 -17.28 -22.58
C LYS A 529 10.07 -17.64 -22.18
N ASP A 530 10.23 -18.87 -21.69
CA ASP A 530 11.52 -19.40 -21.26
C ASP A 530 12.50 -19.50 -22.44
N ALA A 531 12.02 -19.93 -23.61
CA ALA A 531 12.84 -20.01 -24.81
C ALA A 531 13.34 -18.62 -25.26
N GLU A 532 12.45 -17.62 -25.33
CA GLU A 532 12.84 -16.24 -25.71
C GLU A 532 13.78 -15.60 -24.67
N MET A 533 13.52 -15.81 -23.38
CA MET A 533 14.39 -15.34 -22.32
C MET A 533 15.79 -15.98 -22.38
N ARG A 534 15.89 -17.28 -22.69
CA ARG A 534 17.18 -17.96 -22.84
C ARG A 534 18.01 -17.38 -23.98
N LYS A 535 17.38 -17.04 -25.13
CA LYS A 535 18.08 -16.35 -26.26
C LYS A 535 18.66 -15.02 -25.82
N PHE A 536 17.92 -14.28 -24.98
CA PHE A 536 18.41 -12.99 -24.47
C PHE A 536 19.51 -13.19 -23.43
N VAL A 537 19.37 -14.12 -22.50
CA VAL A 537 20.39 -14.43 -21.48
C VAL A 537 21.70 -14.91 -22.11
N SER A 538 21.62 -15.74 -23.18
CA SER A 538 22.79 -16.24 -23.91
C SER A 538 23.48 -15.18 -24.79
N GLY A 539 22.83 -13.99 -24.98
CA GLY A 539 23.37 -12.93 -25.87
C GLY A 539 23.06 -13.15 -27.36
N GLU A 540 22.27 -14.18 -27.70
CA GLU A 540 21.82 -14.41 -29.09
C GLU A 540 20.98 -13.23 -29.60
N THR A 541 20.18 -12.60 -28.73
CA THR A 541 19.42 -11.40 -29.03
C THR A 541 19.94 -10.22 -28.23
N GLN A 542 20.03 -9.04 -28.86
CA GLN A 542 20.57 -7.82 -28.28
C GLN A 542 19.49 -6.95 -27.63
N ILE A 543 18.26 -7.07 -28.12
CA ILE A 543 17.12 -6.30 -27.63
C ILE A 543 16.01 -7.26 -27.19
N LEU A 544 15.50 -7.06 -25.98
CA LEU A 544 14.30 -7.74 -25.51
C LEU A 544 13.14 -6.75 -25.40
N VAL A 545 12.09 -7.01 -26.15
CA VAL A 545 10.84 -6.24 -26.15
C VAL A 545 9.82 -6.95 -25.28
N ALA A 546 9.26 -6.27 -24.27
CA ALA A 546 8.33 -6.94 -23.37
C ALA A 546 7.27 -6.01 -22.79
N THR A 547 6.24 -6.61 -22.21
CA THR A 547 5.33 -5.96 -21.28
C THR A 547 5.86 -6.08 -19.84
N THR A 548 5.07 -5.68 -18.83
CA THR A 548 5.42 -5.77 -17.39
C THR A 548 5.85 -7.15 -16.89
N VAL A 549 5.71 -8.19 -17.71
CA VAL A 549 6.09 -9.60 -17.36
C VAL A 549 7.58 -9.75 -17.02
N ILE A 550 8.45 -8.79 -17.40
CA ILE A 550 9.88 -8.77 -17.02
C ILE A 550 10.09 -8.48 -15.52
N GLU A 551 9.06 -8.16 -14.77
CA GLU A 551 9.16 -7.97 -13.31
C GLU A 551 9.75 -9.20 -12.60
N VAL A 552 9.75 -10.37 -13.25
CA VAL A 552 10.25 -11.63 -12.67
C VAL A 552 11.75 -11.80 -12.87
N GLY A 553 12.46 -11.59 -11.86
CA GLY A 553 13.76 -12.04 -11.33
C GLY A 553 14.94 -12.41 -12.22
N VAL A 554 14.82 -12.53 -13.54
CA VAL A 554 15.91 -13.01 -14.40
C VAL A 554 17.10 -12.05 -14.39
N ASN A 555 18.27 -12.56 -14.05
CA ASN A 555 19.52 -11.80 -14.02
C ASN A 555 20.23 -11.85 -15.38
N VAL A 556 20.38 -10.71 -16.04
CA VAL A 556 21.16 -10.56 -17.27
C VAL A 556 22.23 -9.50 -17.04
N PRO A 557 23.44 -9.87 -16.59
CA PRO A 557 24.48 -8.91 -16.23
C PRO A 557 24.90 -7.97 -17.37
N ASN A 558 24.78 -8.43 -18.62
CA ASN A 558 25.14 -7.66 -19.81
C ASN A 558 24.06 -6.63 -20.24
N ALA A 559 22.83 -6.73 -19.70
CA ALA A 559 21.78 -5.77 -19.98
C ALA A 559 22.00 -4.47 -19.18
N SER A 560 22.47 -3.44 -19.86
CA SER A 560 22.85 -2.16 -19.25
C SER A 560 21.87 -1.02 -19.52
N VAL A 561 20.89 -1.20 -20.42
CA VAL A 561 19.91 -0.17 -20.79
C VAL A 561 18.49 -0.69 -20.62
N MET A 562 17.68 0.07 -19.90
CA MET A 562 16.24 -0.12 -19.75
C MET A 562 15.50 1.07 -20.35
N VAL A 563 14.67 0.85 -21.32
CA VAL A 563 13.80 1.87 -21.93
C VAL A 563 12.36 1.54 -21.56
N ILE A 564 11.69 2.43 -20.86
CA ILE A 564 10.30 2.27 -20.46
C ILE A 564 9.46 3.28 -21.24
N LEU A 565 8.66 2.77 -22.16
CA LEU A 565 7.79 3.59 -23.00
C LEU A 565 6.48 3.88 -22.25
N ASP A 566 5.88 5.04 -22.49
CA ASP A 566 4.70 5.51 -21.76
C ASP A 566 4.86 5.37 -20.23
N ALA A 567 6.00 5.77 -19.71
CA ALA A 567 6.36 5.62 -18.30
C ALA A 567 5.32 6.26 -17.34
N GLN A 568 4.50 7.22 -17.81
CA GLN A 568 3.42 7.84 -17.04
C GLN A 568 2.32 6.85 -16.62
N ARG A 569 2.23 5.70 -17.27
CA ARG A 569 1.22 4.66 -17.01
C ARG A 569 1.64 3.66 -15.93
N PHE A 570 2.90 3.69 -15.52
CA PHE A 570 3.45 2.79 -14.51
C PHE A 570 3.38 3.41 -13.12
N GLY A 571 3.14 2.57 -12.11
CA GLY A 571 3.34 2.93 -10.71
C GLY A 571 4.83 3.07 -10.35
N LEU A 572 5.14 3.83 -9.29
CA LEU A 572 6.53 4.03 -8.84
C LEU A 572 7.22 2.72 -8.50
N SER A 573 6.54 1.82 -7.80
CA SER A 573 7.06 0.49 -7.44
C SER A 573 7.42 -0.33 -8.68
N GLN A 574 6.58 -0.30 -9.74
CA GLN A 574 6.85 -1.00 -11.00
C GLN A 574 8.06 -0.40 -11.73
N LEU A 575 8.14 0.94 -11.83
CA LEU A 575 9.28 1.63 -12.43
C LEU A 575 10.58 1.28 -11.71
N HIS A 576 10.55 1.20 -10.38
CA HIS A 576 11.70 0.84 -9.57
C HIS A 576 12.13 -0.62 -9.80
N GLN A 577 11.19 -1.56 -9.84
CA GLN A 577 11.47 -2.97 -10.15
C GLN A 577 12.09 -3.14 -11.54
N LEU A 578 11.52 -2.46 -12.55
CA LEU A 578 12.05 -2.47 -13.92
C LEU A 578 13.47 -1.88 -13.95
N ARG A 579 13.72 -0.74 -13.31
CA ARG A 579 15.06 -0.16 -13.18
C ARG A 579 16.06 -1.13 -12.56
N GLY A 580 15.63 -1.89 -11.56
CA GLY A 580 16.46 -2.89 -10.88
C GLY A 580 16.89 -4.08 -11.76
N ARG A 581 16.29 -4.23 -12.97
CA ARG A 581 16.70 -5.27 -13.94
C ARG A 581 18.01 -4.94 -14.65
N VAL A 582 18.44 -3.70 -14.64
CA VAL A 582 19.75 -3.27 -15.14
C VAL A 582 20.65 -2.85 -13.97
N GLY A 583 21.94 -2.63 -14.22
CA GLY A 583 22.90 -2.23 -13.18
C GLY A 583 23.40 -3.40 -12.33
N ARG A 584 23.40 -4.61 -12.86
CA ARG A 584 23.95 -5.80 -12.19
C ARG A 584 25.38 -6.15 -12.61
N GLY A 585 25.87 -5.49 -13.66
CA GLY A 585 27.27 -5.59 -14.12
C GLY A 585 28.14 -4.50 -13.51
N ALA A 586 29.45 -4.53 -13.84
CA ALA A 586 30.43 -3.52 -13.42
C ALA A 586 30.32 -2.19 -14.18
N ASP A 587 29.58 -2.16 -15.29
CA ASP A 587 29.47 -1.02 -16.16
C ASP A 587 28.31 -0.09 -15.80
N GLN A 588 28.43 1.17 -16.24
CA GLN A 588 27.36 2.14 -16.06
C GLN A 588 26.09 1.71 -16.78
N SER A 589 24.99 1.67 -16.06
CA SER A 589 23.67 1.32 -16.60
C SER A 589 22.72 2.51 -16.60
N TYR A 590 21.77 2.46 -17.53
CA TYR A 590 20.83 3.55 -17.80
C TYR A 590 19.39 3.06 -17.75
N CYS A 591 18.53 3.86 -17.13
CA CYS A 591 17.08 3.67 -17.17
C CYS A 591 16.45 4.93 -17.80
N ILE A 592 15.76 4.76 -18.92
CA ILE A 592 15.21 5.86 -19.70
C ILE A 592 13.68 5.78 -19.65
N LEU A 593 13.08 6.79 -19.02
CA LEU A 593 11.64 6.93 -18.88
C LEU A 593 11.13 7.81 -20.03
N VAL A 594 10.40 7.23 -20.98
CA VAL A 594 9.82 7.95 -22.11
C VAL A 594 8.35 8.25 -21.82
N THR A 595 7.95 9.51 -21.99
CA THR A 595 6.58 9.96 -21.71
C THR A 595 6.05 10.87 -22.82
N GLY A 596 4.73 10.95 -22.92
CA GLY A 596 4.06 11.98 -23.70
C GLY A 596 4.26 13.39 -23.09
N TYR A 597 3.95 14.41 -23.86
CA TYR A 597 4.20 15.83 -23.49
C TYR A 597 3.26 16.34 -22.36
N LYS A 598 2.03 15.85 -22.32
CA LYS A 598 1.02 16.27 -21.31
C LYS A 598 1.05 15.37 -20.11
N LEU A 599 1.70 15.81 -19.03
CA LEU A 599 1.75 15.11 -17.76
C LEU A 599 0.92 15.84 -16.70
N SER A 600 0.16 15.09 -15.91
CA SER A 600 -0.44 15.63 -14.68
C SER A 600 0.65 16.02 -13.68
N ALA A 601 0.33 16.92 -12.74
CA ALA A 601 1.27 17.32 -11.69
C ALA A 601 1.76 16.13 -10.85
N GLU A 602 0.88 15.17 -10.59
CA GLU A 602 1.19 13.95 -9.85
C GLU A 602 2.14 13.03 -10.65
N THR A 603 1.84 12.81 -11.93
CA THR A 603 2.71 12.00 -12.79
C THR A 603 4.10 12.61 -12.94
N ARG A 604 4.19 13.94 -13.07
CA ARG A 604 5.48 14.64 -13.11
C ARG A 604 6.26 14.39 -11.83
N LYS A 605 5.64 14.50 -10.65
CA LYS A 605 6.28 14.19 -9.38
C LYS A 605 6.80 12.75 -9.32
N ARG A 606 6.03 11.76 -9.83
CA ARG A 606 6.48 10.36 -9.90
C ARG A 606 7.74 10.19 -10.76
N ILE A 607 7.76 10.78 -11.95
CA ILE A 607 8.92 10.73 -12.84
C ILE A 607 10.14 11.44 -12.22
N ASP A 608 9.94 12.61 -11.61
CA ASP A 608 11.01 13.38 -10.96
C ASP A 608 11.63 12.58 -9.80
N ILE A 609 10.84 11.93 -8.96
CA ILE A 609 11.31 11.07 -7.87
C ILE A 609 12.19 9.94 -8.41
N MET A 610 11.76 9.26 -9.47
CA MET A 610 12.55 8.20 -10.11
C MET A 610 13.89 8.67 -10.65
N CYS A 611 13.98 9.93 -11.13
CA CYS A 611 15.22 10.52 -11.62
C CYS A 611 16.14 11.01 -10.49
N GLN A 612 15.58 11.42 -9.35
CA GLN A 612 16.32 12.01 -8.23
C GLN A 612 16.96 10.99 -7.30
N THR A 613 16.36 9.80 -7.13
CA THR A 613 16.86 8.81 -6.18
C THR A 613 16.90 7.40 -6.75
N ASN A 614 17.91 6.65 -6.32
CA ASN A 614 18.02 5.19 -6.54
C ASN A 614 17.55 4.39 -5.32
N ASP A 615 17.29 5.04 -4.19
CA ASP A 615 16.86 4.41 -2.96
C ASP A 615 15.41 3.90 -3.08
N GLY A 616 15.24 2.58 -3.10
CA GLY A 616 13.94 1.95 -3.24
C GLY A 616 13.00 2.21 -2.07
N PHE A 617 13.50 2.42 -0.85
CA PHE A 617 12.67 2.72 0.32
C PHE A 617 12.08 4.13 0.22
N ARG A 618 12.88 5.12 -0.20
CA ARG A 618 12.38 6.48 -0.48
C ARG A 618 11.34 6.49 -1.59
N ILE A 619 11.54 5.70 -2.64
CA ILE A 619 10.57 5.56 -3.73
C ILE A 619 9.28 4.94 -3.22
N ALA A 620 9.35 3.89 -2.41
CA ALA A 620 8.18 3.23 -1.83
C ALA A 620 7.39 4.16 -0.87
N GLU A 621 8.09 4.94 -0.04
CA GLU A 621 7.44 5.96 0.81
C GLU A 621 6.75 7.05 -0.02
N ALA A 622 7.38 7.48 -1.10
CA ALA A 622 6.78 8.46 -2.00
C ALA A 622 5.57 7.89 -2.76
N ASP A 623 5.64 6.63 -3.22
CA ASP A 623 4.51 5.93 -3.85
C ASP A 623 3.32 5.85 -2.89
N LEU A 624 3.57 5.47 -1.64
CA LEU A 624 2.54 5.38 -0.60
C LEU A 624 1.89 6.75 -0.33
N LYS A 625 2.69 7.83 -0.27
CA LYS A 625 2.16 9.20 -0.06
C LYS A 625 1.36 9.75 -1.25
N LEU A 626 1.71 9.37 -2.48
CA LEU A 626 1.05 9.85 -3.69
C LEU A 626 -0.26 9.12 -4.00
N ARG A 627 -0.36 7.83 -3.67
CA ARG A 627 -1.59 7.04 -3.94
C ARG A 627 -2.80 7.48 -3.11
N GLY A 628 -2.58 8.03 -1.92
CA GLY A 628 -3.66 8.40 -1.01
C GLY A 628 -4.36 7.20 -0.33
N PRO A 629 -5.34 7.45 0.56
CA PRO A 629 -5.97 6.40 1.38
C PRO A 629 -6.90 5.43 0.61
N GLY A 630 -7.34 5.77 -0.61
CA GLY A 630 -8.31 4.97 -1.38
C GLY A 630 -7.70 3.84 -2.21
N ASP A 631 -6.42 3.91 -2.56
CA ASP A 631 -5.79 2.97 -3.49
C ASP A 631 -5.03 1.80 -2.80
N LEU A 632 -5.13 1.68 -1.49
CA LEU A 632 -4.64 0.50 -0.76
C LEU A 632 -5.44 -0.78 -1.08
N GLU A 633 -6.61 -0.65 -1.75
CA GLU A 633 -7.38 -1.78 -2.26
C GLU A 633 -6.60 -2.66 -3.27
N GLY A 634 -5.58 -2.13 -3.95
CA GLY A 634 -4.66 -2.91 -4.79
C GLY A 634 -3.75 -3.87 -4.00
N THR A 635 -3.66 -3.75 -2.68
CA THR A 635 -2.93 -4.67 -1.78
C THR A 635 -3.77 -5.87 -1.33
N GLN A 636 -4.94 -6.13 -1.92
CA GLN A 636 -5.73 -7.35 -1.70
C GLN A 636 -4.95 -8.65 -1.95
N GLN A 637 -3.75 -8.57 -2.53
CA GLN A 637 -2.84 -9.72 -2.66
C GLN A 637 -2.35 -10.29 -1.31
N SER A 638 -2.42 -9.52 -0.22
CA SER A 638 -2.10 -9.99 1.14
C SER A 638 -3.33 -10.47 1.94
N GLY A 639 -4.54 -10.43 1.36
CA GLY A 639 -5.77 -10.93 2.00
C GLY A 639 -6.33 -10.04 3.12
N VAL A 640 -5.77 -8.88 3.39
CA VAL A 640 -6.17 -7.99 4.48
C VAL A 640 -6.56 -6.62 3.94
N ALA A 641 -7.85 -6.40 3.79
CA ALA A 641 -8.39 -5.05 3.68
C ALA A 641 -8.49 -4.45 5.10
N PHE A 642 -7.62 -3.50 5.43
CA PHE A 642 -7.81 -2.68 6.62
C PHE A 642 -8.89 -1.64 6.32
N ASP A 643 -10.09 -1.84 6.82
CA ASP A 643 -11.16 -0.84 6.77
C ASP A 643 -10.91 0.24 7.84
N LEU A 644 -9.86 1.06 7.60
CA LEU A 644 -9.50 2.16 8.47
C LEU A 644 -10.43 3.35 8.18
N LYS A 645 -11.10 3.85 9.23
CA LYS A 645 -12.10 4.90 9.12
C LYS A 645 -11.50 6.31 9.20
N ILE A 646 -10.40 6.47 9.93
CA ILE A 646 -9.80 7.79 10.21
C ILE A 646 -8.28 7.79 10.07
N ALA A 647 -7.61 6.68 10.38
CA ALA A 647 -6.16 6.58 10.26
C ALA A 647 -5.74 6.31 8.82
N ASP A 648 -4.55 6.77 8.47
CA ASP A 648 -3.91 6.57 7.17
C ASP A 648 -2.49 6.05 7.41
N ILE A 649 -2.28 4.76 7.14
CA ILE A 649 -0.98 4.09 7.39
C ILE A 649 0.16 4.81 6.65
N ALA A 650 -0.13 5.41 5.49
CA ALA A 650 0.85 6.12 4.69
C ALA A 650 1.35 7.42 5.36
N ARG A 651 0.47 8.08 6.11
CA ARG A 651 0.74 9.38 6.72
C ARG A 651 1.01 9.28 8.21
N ASP A 652 0.44 8.27 8.86
CA ASP A 652 0.43 8.11 10.31
C ASP A 652 1.50 7.13 10.82
N GLY A 653 2.60 6.94 10.06
CA GLY A 653 3.62 5.93 10.36
C GLY A 653 4.23 6.00 11.76
N GLN A 654 4.42 7.20 12.31
CA GLN A 654 4.89 7.37 13.69
C GLN A 654 3.85 6.88 14.71
N LEU A 655 2.57 7.12 14.44
CA LEU A 655 1.46 6.62 15.26
C LEU A 655 1.35 5.09 15.20
N VAL A 656 1.60 4.48 14.04
CA VAL A 656 1.63 3.01 13.89
C VAL A 656 2.71 2.41 14.79
N GLN A 657 3.93 2.98 14.78
CA GLN A 657 5.03 2.50 15.62
C GLN A 657 4.69 2.65 17.11
N LEU A 658 4.22 3.85 17.51
CA LEU A 658 3.82 4.10 18.88
C LEU A 658 2.71 3.14 19.34
N ALA A 659 1.70 2.91 18.50
CA ALA A 659 0.62 1.98 18.79
C ALA A 659 1.11 0.55 18.99
N ARG A 660 2.10 0.12 18.17
CA ARG A 660 2.74 -1.21 18.31
C ARG A 660 3.52 -1.34 19.59
N ASP A 661 4.31 -0.30 19.94
CA ASP A 661 5.12 -0.32 21.16
C ASP A 661 4.23 -0.39 22.41
N GLU A 662 3.13 0.34 22.45
CA GLU A 662 2.16 0.26 23.55
C GLU A 662 1.41 -1.09 23.59
N ALA A 663 1.05 -1.64 22.42
CA ALA A 663 0.43 -2.97 22.33
C ALA A 663 1.38 -4.06 22.81
N GLN A 664 2.68 -3.97 22.51
CA GLN A 664 3.69 -4.92 22.98
C GLN A 664 3.81 -4.89 24.52
N LYS A 665 3.86 -3.71 25.14
CA LYS A 665 3.90 -3.57 26.60
C LYS A 665 2.72 -4.27 27.28
N ILE A 666 1.52 -4.20 26.67
CA ILE A 666 0.34 -4.87 27.23
C ILE A 666 0.45 -6.39 27.11
N ILE A 667 0.88 -6.90 25.95
CA ILE A 667 1.03 -8.34 25.76
C ILE A 667 2.14 -8.89 26.69
N ASP A 668 3.21 -8.12 26.93
CA ASP A 668 4.27 -8.51 27.86
C ASP A 668 3.77 -8.53 29.31
N ALA A 669 2.88 -7.59 29.69
CA ALA A 669 2.29 -7.52 31.03
C ALA A 669 1.15 -8.53 31.25
N ASP A 670 0.33 -8.79 30.23
CA ASP A 670 -0.80 -9.73 30.25
C ASP A 670 -0.76 -10.70 29.05
N PRO A 671 0.18 -11.63 29.07
CA PRO A 671 0.39 -12.52 27.95
C PRO A 671 -0.81 -13.48 27.69
N LYS A 672 -1.66 -13.75 28.67
CA LYS A 672 -2.84 -14.62 28.52
C LYS A 672 -4.12 -13.84 28.15
N CYS A 673 -4.06 -12.52 28.15
CA CYS A 673 -5.20 -11.64 27.93
C CYS A 673 -6.35 -11.87 28.93
N GLU A 674 -6.02 -12.15 30.19
CA GLU A 674 -6.96 -12.50 31.26
C GLU A 674 -7.01 -11.46 32.37
N SER A 675 -6.09 -10.48 32.40
CA SER A 675 -6.00 -9.48 33.45
C SER A 675 -7.29 -8.62 33.50
N PRO A 676 -7.93 -8.49 34.68
CA PRO A 676 -9.11 -7.64 34.86
C PRO A 676 -8.81 -6.16 34.57
N GLU A 677 -7.58 -5.72 34.77
CA GLU A 677 -7.13 -4.34 34.50
C GLU A 677 -7.31 -3.94 33.04
N PHE A 678 -7.15 -4.91 32.12
CA PHE A 678 -7.29 -4.71 30.67
C PHE A 678 -8.63 -5.24 30.14
N GLY A 679 -9.55 -5.66 31.00
CA GLY A 679 -10.79 -6.32 30.64
C GLY A 679 -11.64 -5.55 29.61
N MET A 680 -11.75 -4.20 29.80
CA MET A 680 -12.49 -3.35 28.87
C MET A 680 -11.84 -3.29 27.48
N MET A 681 -10.53 -3.27 27.44
CA MET A 681 -9.75 -3.25 26.21
C MET A 681 -9.90 -4.59 25.46
N TRP A 682 -9.80 -5.73 26.17
CA TRP A 682 -10.01 -7.06 25.59
C TRP A 682 -11.43 -7.25 25.07
N GLN A 683 -12.43 -6.75 25.79
CA GLN A 683 -13.81 -6.76 25.34
C GLN A 683 -14.01 -5.95 24.05
N ARG A 684 -13.38 -4.77 23.96
CA ARG A 684 -13.42 -3.95 22.73
C ARG A 684 -12.74 -4.65 21.56
N LEU A 685 -11.58 -5.26 21.79
CA LEU A 685 -10.88 -6.04 20.76
C LEU A 685 -11.74 -7.19 20.24
N ALA A 686 -12.44 -7.92 21.14
CA ALA A 686 -13.35 -9.00 20.76
C ALA A 686 -14.50 -8.48 19.89
N GLN A 687 -15.14 -7.37 20.25
CA GLN A 687 -16.20 -6.74 19.46
C GLN A 687 -15.75 -6.34 18.05
N LEU A 688 -14.53 -5.82 17.92
CA LEU A 688 -13.95 -5.44 16.62
C LEU A 688 -13.66 -6.66 15.74
N ARG A 689 -13.35 -7.81 16.33
CA ARG A 689 -13.15 -9.08 15.60
C ARG A 689 -14.46 -9.66 15.07
N ASP A 690 -15.54 -9.60 15.83
CA ASP A 690 -16.85 -10.15 15.47
C ASP A 690 -17.54 -9.32 14.37
N SER A 691 -17.16 -8.04 14.22
CA SER A 691 -17.75 -7.11 13.25
C SER A 691 -17.23 -7.20 11.81
N ASN A 692 -16.80 -8.39 11.33
CA ASN A 692 -16.45 -8.70 9.92
C ASN A 692 -15.03 -8.35 9.42
N VAL A 693 -14.07 -8.07 10.24
CA VAL A 693 -12.68 -8.06 9.77
C VAL A 693 -12.09 -9.44 10.07
N ASN A 694 -11.92 -10.27 9.04
CA ASN A 694 -11.32 -11.59 9.19
C ASN A 694 -9.79 -11.47 9.43
N TRP A 695 -9.43 -10.98 10.63
CA TRP A 695 -8.06 -10.76 11.08
C TRP A 695 -7.27 -12.07 11.18
N GLY A 696 -7.96 -13.23 11.18
CA GLY A 696 -7.35 -14.56 11.19
C GLY A 696 -6.85 -15.03 9.83
N ALA A 697 -7.17 -14.34 8.73
CA ALA A 697 -6.64 -14.65 7.41
C ALA A 697 -5.25 -14.03 7.15
N ILE A 698 -4.66 -13.34 8.14
CA ILE A 698 -3.30 -12.77 8.07
C ILE A 698 -2.23 -13.85 8.36
N SER A 699 -2.64 -15.03 8.82
CA SER A 699 -1.75 -16.13 9.15
C SER A 699 -1.49 -17.07 8.00
#